data_80b2515617b2f862040e01c4a40641fa
#
_entry.id   80b2515617b2f862040e01c4a40641fa
#
_cell.length_a   1.000
_cell.length_b   1.000
_cell.length_c   1.000
_cell.angle_alpha   90.00
_cell.angle_beta   90.00
_cell.angle_gamma   90.00
#
_symmetry.space_group_name_H-M   'P 1'
#
loop_
_entity.id
_entity.type
_entity.pdbx_description
1 polymer ?
#
loop_
_entity_poly.entity_id
_entity_poly.type
_entity_poly.pdbx_seq_one_letter_code
_entity_poly.pdbx_strand_id
1 'polypeptide(L)'
;MNDKIVIKGARANNLKNIDISIPRDKLVVMTGLSGSGKSSLAFDTIYAEGQRRYVESLSAYARQFLGQMDKPDLDYIQGLSPAISIDQKTSSRNPRSTVGTVTEIYDYMRLLWARVGVPHCPKCGKEIHQQTIDQIIDRLMQLPEGTKLQILAPVVRSRKGEHVKVLEDAKRSGYVRARIDGSMYELSETVQLDKNLKHSIDIIVDRVVIKPDAVRRITDSVETASELAGGLVVADVVGSDEELLFSQNYACSDCGISIEELTPRMFSFNTPYGACPKCDGLGMQMLIDPELIIPDDELSIAQGGIKASGWTSAGRETISGMYYAALAEKYRFSLTQPIKELPSEAVNVILYGTKGEPLKLHYDRANRSGSFSGSYQKPFEGICNNLERRYHETQSQYMRAEIEECMSETPCKACGGRRLRKEALAVTVGGKTIAEMADMPVGNAIDFVDSLVLTPKERIIAERILKEIKQRLGFLKNVGLDYLTLSRGASTLSGGESQRIRLATQIGASLVGVLYILDEPSIGLHQRDNDKLLATLKNLRDLGNSLIVVEHDEDTIRAADYIVDIGPKAGVHGGEVVCAGSVEDICACERSLTGQYLSGKLRIPVPEKRRKAEKGSINIIGAKENNLKNIDVSFPLGVVTCVTGVSGSGKSSLVNEILYKTIAQQKNRAKTKPGKYEAITGLEGIDKIIDIDQSPIGRTPRSNPATYTGLFNDIRELFASTEDARIRGYNAGRFSFNVRGGRCEACKGDGLQRIEMHFLPDVYVPCDVCNGKRYNRETLEVRYKGKNIYEVLDMTVEEASEFFANLPKLRAKLDTLLDVGLGYIKLGQSSTTLSGGEAQRVKLATELSKRSTGSTVYVLDEPTTGLHMADVHRLIHIIDRLADAGNTVVIIEHNLDVIKIADHIIDLGPEGGDKGGTVVFAGTPEECAECEQSYTGQFLKKLL
;
A
#
# COMPACT_ATOMS: atom_id res chain seq x y z
N MET A 1 -16.09 17.22 -38.49
CA MET A 1 -15.72 17.07 -37.06
C MET A 1 -14.41 17.82 -36.89
N ASN A 2 -14.19 18.48 -35.75
CA ASN A 2 -12.89 19.13 -35.51
C ASN A 2 -11.82 18.07 -35.28
N ASP A 3 -10.88 17.94 -36.23
CA ASP A 3 -9.80 16.94 -36.15
C ASP A 3 -8.68 17.36 -35.18
N LYS A 4 -8.85 18.49 -34.49
CA LYS A 4 -7.85 19.05 -33.59
C LYS A 4 -8.50 19.61 -32.31
N ILE A 5 -7.75 19.53 -31.22
CA ILE A 5 -8.00 20.28 -29.99
C ILE A 5 -7.25 21.59 -30.16
N VAL A 6 -7.97 22.72 -30.17
CA VAL A 6 -7.38 24.06 -30.35
C VAL A 6 -7.45 24.79 -29.01
N ILE A 7 -6.30 25.20 -28.49
CA ILE A 7 -6.12 25.90 -27.22
C ILE A 7 -5.60 27.31 -27.55
N LYS A 8 -6.18 28.33 -26.92
CA LYS A 8 -5.78 29.72 -27.04
C LYS A 8 -5.60 30.35 -25.68
N GLY A 9 -4.47 31.00 -25.49
CA GLY A 9 -4.20 31.81 -24.32
C GLY A 9 -4.09 31.03 -23.02
N ALA A 10 -3.49 29.82 -23.00
CA ALA A 10 -3.31 29.07 -21.75
C ALA A 10 -2.26 29.73 -20.84
N ARG A 11 -2.64 30.04 -19.58
CA ARG A 11 -1.83 30.79 -18.60
C ARG A 11 -1.80 30.11 -17.21
N ALA A 12 -2.24 28.87 -17.12
CA ALA A 12 -2.22 28.13 -15.85
C ALA A 12 -0.80 27.99 -15.32
N ASN A 13 -0.57 28.27 -14.05
CA ASN A 13 0.74 28.20 -13.37
C ASN A 13 1.85 29.01 -14.06
N ASN A 14 2.83 28.32 -14.67
CA ASN A 14 3.96 28.97 -15.34
C ASN A 14 3.79 29.10 -16.87
N LEU A 15 2.63 28.74 -17.43
CA LEU A 15 2.39 28.83 -18.87
C LEU A 15 2.33 30.29 -19.34
N LYS A 16 3.01 30.60 -20.46
CA LYS A 16 3.16 31.94 -21.02
C LYS A 16 2.23 32.19 -22.20
N ASN A 17 0.91 32.20 -21.94
CA ASN A 17 -0.11 32.50 -22.94
C ASN A 17 0.02 31.60 -24.17
N ILE A 18 0.00 30.25 -23.95
CA ILE A 18 0.22 29.27 -25.00
C ILE A 18 -0.97 29.17 -25.95
N ASP A 19 -0.66 29.24 -27.24
CA ASP A 19 -1.54 28.92 -28.38
C ASP A 19 -1.04 27.63 -29.02
N ILE A 20 -1.87 26.57 -29.07
CA ILE A 20 -1.50 25.29 -29.66
C ILE A 20 -2.68 24.55 -30.27
N SER A 21 -2.42 23.79 -31.33
CA SER A 21 -3.39 22.87 -31.95
C SER A 21 -2.87 21.44 -31.89
N ILE A 22 -3.56 20.58 -31.17
CA ILE A 22 -3.18 19.19 -30.94
C ILE A 22 -4.09 18.28 -31.77
N PRO A 23 -3.56 17.31 -32.54
CA PRO A 23 -4.39 16.39 -33.34
C PRO A 23 -5.19 15.46 -32.44
N ARG A 24 -6.43 15.12 -32.82
CA ARG A 24 -7.28 14.11 -32.18
C ARG A 24 -7.00 12.73 -32.74
N ASP A 25 -7.45 11.73 -31.98
CA ASP A 25 -7.35 10.30 -32.33
C ASP A 25 -5.89 9.87 -32.63
N LYS A 26 -4.97 10.46 -31.89
CA LYS A 26 -3.52 10.26 -31.97
C LYS A 26 -2.94 10.04 -30.59
N LEU A 27 -1.76 9.40 -30.57
CA LEU A 27 -0.89 9.34 -29.40
C LEU A 27 -0.01 10.58 -29.40
N VAL A 28 -0.31 11.52 -28.53
CA VAL A 28 0.40 12.79 -28.36
C VAL A 28 1.27 12.72 -27.12
N VAL A 29 2.56 12.97 -27.25
CA VAL A 29 3.48 13.02 -26.10
C VAL A 29 3.85 14.48 -25.80
N MET A 30 3.65 14.89 -24.53
CA MET A 30 4.14 16.16 -24.00
C MET A 30 5.45 15.94 -23.26
N THR A 31 6.52 16.53 -23.72
CA THR A 31 7.87 16.37 -23.16
C THR A 31 8.49 17.72 -22.80
N GLY A 32 9.70 17.71 -22.21
CA GLY A 32 10.43 18.88 -21.75
C GLY A 32 10.99 18.73 -20.34
N LEU A 33 11.77 19.67 -19.84
CA LEU A 33 12.40 19.64 -18.52
C LEU A 33 11.39 19.50 -17.38
N SER A 34 11.81 18.94 -16.25
CA SER A 34 11.01 18.95 -15.01
C SER A 34 10.68 20.39 -14.61
N GLY A 35 9.39 20.67 -14.30
CA GLY A 35 8.91 22.02 -13.99
C GLY A 35 8.77 22.96 -15.20
N SER A 36 8.84 22.47 -16.45
CA SER A 36 8.68 23.31 -17.66
C SER A 36 7.23 23.72 -17.96
N GLY A 37 6.23 23.08 -17.33
CA GLY A 37 4.80 23.38 -17.54
C GLY A 37 4.00 22.29 -18.25
N LYS A 38 4.57 21.10 -18.48
CA LYS A 38 3.88 19.95 -19.10
C LYS A 38 2.59 19.58 -18.41
N SER A 39 2.67 19.31 -17.13
CA SER A 39 1.51 18.93 -16.31
C SER A 39 0.51 20.09 -16.21
N SER A 40 0.97 21.35 -16.20
CA SER A 40 0.10 22.52 -16.23
C SER A 40 -0.73 22.60 -17.51
N LEU A 41 -0.15 22.25 -18.67
CA LEU A 41 -0.91 22.21 -19.91
C LEU A 41 -1.83 20.98 -19.98
N ALA A 42 -1.31 19.78 -19.64
CA ALA A 42 -2.05 18.53 -19.75
C ALA A 42 -3.19 18.41 -18.72
N PHE A 43 -2.87 18.62 -17.43
CA PHE A 43 -3.81 18.39 -16.33
C PHE A 43 -4.54 19.67 -15.88
N ASP A 44 -3.81 20.74 -15.58
CA ASP A 44 -4.42 21.95 -15.02
C ASP A 44 -5.15 22.78 -16.09
N THR A 45 -4.93 22.52 -17.39
CA THR A 45 -5.61 23.19 -18.48
C THR A 45 -6.55 22.26 -19.25
N ILE A 46 -6.02 21.25 -19.97
CA ILE A 46 -6.82 20.42 -20.88
C ILE A 46 -7.78 19.51 -20.10
N TYR A 47 -7.25 18.75 -19.13
CA TYR A 47 -8.09 17.86 -18.31
C TYR A 47 -9.09 18.65 -17.48
N ALA A 48 -8.63 19.68 -16.78
CA ALA A 48 -9.49 20.48 -15.89
C ALA A 48 -10.69 21.08 -16.66
N GLU A 49 -10.46 21.63 -17.85
CA GLU A 49 -11.55 22.17 -18.68
C GLU A 49 -12.45 21.06 -19.26
N GLY A 50 -11.89 19.93 -19.68
CA GLY A 50 -12.65 18.77 -20.12
C GLY A 50 -13.57 18.23 -19.04
N GLN A 51 -13.05 18.06 -17.84
CA GLN A 51 -13.79 17.63 -16.65
C GLN A 51 -14.87 18.65 -16.26
N ARG A 52 -14.51 19.94 -16.22
CA ARG A 52 -15.45 21.02 -15.90
C ARG A 52 -16.66 20.99 -16.82
N ARG A 53 -16.44 20.92 -18.15
CA ARG A 53 -17.53 20.84 -19.15
C ARG A 53 -18.38 19.59 -18.99
N TYR A 54 -17.75 18.46 -18.68
CA TYR A 54 -18.47 17.21 -18.43
C TYR A 54 -19.38 17.36 -17.19
N VAL A 55 -18.84 17.86 -16.08
CA VAL A 55 -19.62 18.09 -14.84
C VAL A 55 -20.75 19.09 -15.07
N GLU A 56 -20.51 20.16 -15.84
CA GLU A 56 -21.57 21.15 -16.20
C GLU A 56 -22.69 20.53 -17.03
N SER A 57 -22.42 19.49 -17.82
CA SER A 57 -23.43 18.79 -18.59
C SER A 57 -24.37 17.89 -17.77
N LEU A 58 -23.96 17.57 -16.51
CA LEU A 58 -24.74 16.74 -15.60
C LEU A 58 -25.90 17.50 -14.96
N SER A 59 -26.85 16.75 -14.37
CA SER A 59 -27.98 17.33 -13.62
C SER A 59 -27.51 18.18 -12.43
N ALA A 60 -28.31 19.16 -12.02
CA ALA A 60 -28.02 20.01 -10.87
C ALA A 60 -27.76 19.18 -9.57
N TYR A 61 -28.49 18.09 -9.42
CA TYR A 61 -28.33 17.16 -8.30
C TYR A 61 -26.93 16.49 -8.33
N ALA A 62 -26.50 15.96 -9.47
CA ALA A 62 -25.19 15.34 -9.61
C ALA A 62 -24.04 16.35 -9.38
N ARG A 63 -24.20 17.60 -9.83
CA ARG A 63 -23.23 18.69 -9.61
C ARG A 63 -23.03 19.03 -8.12
N GLN A 64 -24.06 18.91 -7.28
CA GLN A 64 -23.91 19.11 -5.83
C GLN A 64 -22.97 18.12 -5.17
N PHE A 65 -22.91 16.88 -5.68
CA PHE A 65 -22.00 15.85 -5.15
C PHE A 65 -20.59 15.94 -5.70
N LEU A 66 -20.42 16.39 -6.95
CA LEU A 66 -19.11 16.42 -7.61
C LEU A 66 -18.33 17.72 -7.34
N GLY A 67 -18.97 18.72 -6.74
CA GLY A 67 -18.37 20.02 -6.50
C GLY A 67 -18.29 20.88 -7.76
N GLN A 68 -18.11 22.18 -7.56
CA GLN A 68 -17.89 23.14 -8.63
C GLN A 68 -16.39 23.21 -8.91
N MET A 69 -15.96 22.97 -10.15
CA MET A 69 -14.56 23.07 -10.55
C MET A 69 -14.26 24.49 -11.01
N ASP A 70 -13.12 25.02 -10.60
CA ASP A 70 -12.63 26.31 -11.06
C ASP A 70 -12.34 26.27 -12.56
N LYS A 71 -12.62 27.37 -13.26
CA LYS A 71 -12.27 27.49 -14.68
C LYS A 71 -10.77 27.70 -14.81
N PRO A 72 -10.06 26.88 -15.62
CA PRO A 72 -8.66 27.13 -15.91
C PRO A 72 -8.43 28.50 -16.53
N ASP A 73 -7.27 29.10 -16.29
CA ASP A 73 -6.89 30.39 -16.88
C ASP A 73 -6.47 30.18 -18.35
N LEU A 74 -7.45 30.34 -19.22
CA LEU A 74 -7.30 30.27 -20.68
C LEU A 74 -8.36 31.12 -21.39
N ASP A 75 -8.09 31.56 -22.61
CA ASP A 75 -9.06 32.33 -23.39
C ASP A 75 -10.16 31.41 -23.91
N TYR A 76 -9.81 30.36 -24.67
CA TYR A 76 -10.76 29.32 -25.04
C TYR A 76 -10.07 28.01 -25.44
N ILE A 77 -10.83 26.90 -25.38
CA ILE A 77 -10.45 25.59 -25.87
C ILE A 77 -11.61 24.94 -26.64
N GLN A 78 -11.31 24.38 -27.82
CA GLN A 78 -12.29 23.74 -28.69
C GLN A 78 -11.84 22.34 -29.07
N GLY A 79 -12.79 21.44 -29.39
CA GLY A 79 -12.50 20.08 -29.84
C GLY A 79 -12.27 19.07 -28.72
N LEU A 80 -12.54 19.42 -27.44
CA LEU A 80 -12.42 18.48 -26.33
C LEU A 80 -13.46 17.37 -26.39
N SER A 81 -13.00 16.13 -26.14
CA SER A 81 -13.83 14.98 -25.78
C SER A 81 -13.95 14.89 -24.25
N PRO A 82 -14.87 14.06 -23.71
CA PRO A 82 -14.83 13.69 -22.29
C PRO A 82 -13.43 13.22 -21.90
N ALA A 83 -12.87 13.81 -20.85
CA ALA A 83 -11.49 13.59 -20.47
C ALA A 83 -11.39 12.66 -19.24
N ILE A 84 -10.47 11.72 -19.29
CA ILE A 84 -10.13 10.82 -18.19
C ILE A 84 -8.64 11.01 -17.86
N SER A 85 -8.35 11.29 -16.59
CA SER A 85 -6.98 11.41 -16.08
C SER A 85 -6.54 10.12 -15.40
N ILE A 86 -5.31 9.71 -15.70
CA ILE A 86 -4.64 8.59 -15.04
C ILE A 86 -3.33 9.13 -14.47
N ASP A 87 -3.44 9.72 -13.27
CA ASP A 87 -2.32 10.32 -12.54
C ASP A 87 -1.62 9.32 -11.60
N GLN A 88 -0.44 9.69 -11.14
CA GLN A 88 0.40 8.89 -10.25
C GLN A 88 0.01 8.97 -8.76
N LYS A 89 -0.71 10.02 -8.36
CA LYS A 89 -0.79 10.47 -6.95
C LYS A 89 -1.69 9.69 -5.99
N THR A 90 -2.42 8.66 -6.38
CA THR A 90 -3.41 8.05 -5.48
C THR A 90 -3.31 6.54 -5.36
N SER A 91 -2.38 6.07 -4.53
CA SER A 91 -2.58 4.77 -3.89
C SER A 91 -3.73 4.91 -2.87
N SER A 92 -4.74 4.06 -2.96
CA SER A 92 -5.82 4.01 -1.98
C SER A 92 -5.24 3.71 -0.60
N ARG A 93 -5.44 4.60 0.38
CA ARG A 93 -5.07 4.36 1.78
C ARG A 93 -6.04 3.43 2.50
N ASN A 94 -7.08 2.96 1.84
CA ASN A 94 -8.04 2.06 2.44
C ASN A 94 -7.43 0.65 2.54
N PRO A 95 -7.21 0.09 3.74
CA PRO A 95 -6.59 -1.23 3.91
C PRO A 95 -7.47 -2.39 3.39
N ARG A 96 -8.75 -2.13 3.10
CA ARG A 96 -9.65 -3.10 2.49
C ARG A 96 -9.57 -3.14 0.97
N SER A 97 -8.98 -2.12 0.33
CA SER A 97 -8.81 -2.12 -1.13
C SER A 97 -7.71 -3.10 -1.55
N THR A 98 -8.02 -3.97 -2.50
CA THR A 98 -7.08 -4.92 -3.11
C THR A 98 -7.03 -4.74 -4.62
N VAL A 99 -6.03 -5.30 -5.29
CA VAL A 99 -5.96 -5.33 -6.75
C VAL A 99 -7.29 -5.87 -7.32
N GLY A 100 -7.78 -7.00 -6.79
CA GLY A 100 -9.03 -7.61 -7.26
C GLY A 100 -10.27 -6.72 -7.10
N THR A 101 -10.35 -5.91 -6.03
CA THR A 101 -11.50 -5.00 -5.82
C THR A 101 -11.40 -3.73 -6.66
N VAL A 102 -10.19 -3.19 -6.87
CA VAL A 102 -9.98 -1.99 -7.70
C VAL A 102 -10.23 -2.29 -9.18
N THR A 103 -9.92 -3.51 -9.63
CA THR A 103 -10.15 -3.96 -11.01
C THR A 103 -11.53 -4.56 -11.23
N GLU A 104 -12.37 -4.60 -10.20
CA GLU A 104 -13.70 -5.26 -10.20
C GLU A 104 -13.67 -6.78 -10.47
N ILE A 105 -12.50 -7.38 -10.66
CA ILE A 105 -12.37 -8.83 -10.90
C ILE A 105 -12.96 -9.62 -9.74
N TYR A 106 -12.72 -9.16 -8.51
CA TYR A 106 -13.23 -9.80 -7.31
C TYR A 106 -14.76 -9.84 -7.25
N ASP A 107 -15.46 -8.86 -7.83
CA ASP A 107 -16.91 -8.84 -7.89
C ASP A 107 -17.46 -9.95 -8.81
N TYR A 108 -16.81 -10.16 -9.95
CA TYR A 108 -17.13 -11.30 -10.81
C TYR A 108 -16.75 -12.65 -10.18
N MET A 109 -15.64 -12.72 -9.44
CA MET A 109 -15.27 -13.92 -8.69
C MET A 109 -16.33 -14.27 -7.64
N ARG A 110 -16.81 -13.30 -6.87
CA ARG A 110 -17.90 -13.50 -5.89
C ARG A 110 -19.17 -14.05 -6.55
N LEU A 111 -19.50 -13.54 -7.74
CA LEU A 111 -20.64 -14.03 -8.50
C LEU A 111 -20.41 -15.46 -9.00
N LEU A 112 -19.21 -15.79 -9.47
CA LEU A 112 -18.86 -17.14 -9.93
C LEU A 112 -18.99 -18.15 -8.78
N TRP A 113 -18.35 -17.90 -7.62
CA TRP A 113 -18.40 -18.77 -6.45
C TRP A 113 -19.81 -18.93 -5.88
N ALA A 114 -20.64 -17.90 -5.95
CA ALA A 114 -22.03 -17.97 -5.52
C ALA A 114 -22.92 -18.80 -6.46
N ARG A 115 -22.58 -18.91 -7.77
CA ARG A 115 -23.45 -19.56 -8.76
C ARG A 115 -23.04 -20.98 -9.14
N VAL A 116 -21.74 -21.27 -9.17
CA VAL A 116 -21.20 -22.58 -9.55
C VAL A 116 -20.27 -23.17 -8.47
N GLY A 117 -20.19 -22.52 -7.31
CA GLY A 117 -19.36 -22.99 -6.21
C GLY A 117 -19.93 -24.25 -5.53
N VAL A 118 -19.04 -25.18 -5.22
CA VAL A 118 -19.35 -26.41 -4.49
C VAL A 118 -18.98 -26.19 -3.02
N PRO A 119 -19.95 -26.17 -2.10
CA PRO A 119 -19.68 -25.97 -0.68
C PRO A 119 -19.17 -27.26 -0.03
N HIS A 120 -18.22 -27.09 0.90
CA HIS A 120 -17.68 -28.17 1.73
C HIS A 120 -17.88 -27.83 3.20
N CYS A 121 -17.88 -28.84 4.05
CA CYS A 121 -17.96 -28.64 5.49
C CYS A 121 -16.65 -27.99 5.99
N PRO A 122 -16.70 -26.82 6.65
CA PRO A 122 -15.51 -26.15 7.16
C PRO A 122 -14.80 -26.91 8.29
N LYS A 123 -15.40 -27.99 8.81
CA LYS A 123 -14.85 -28.81 9.90
C LYS A 123 -14.31 -30.15 9.43
N CYS A 124 -15.01 -30.88 8.57
CA CYS A 124 -14.58 -32.21 8.10
C CYS A 124 -14.18 -32.25 6.61
N GLY A 125 -14.41 -31.17 5.85
CA GLY A 125 -14.02 -31.08 4.44
C GLY A 125 -14.95 -31.85 3.47
N LYS A 126 -15.96 -32.54 3.94
CA LYS A 126 -16.90 -33.26 3.06
C LYS A 126 -17.72 -32.30 2.22
N GLU A 127 -17.98 -32.64 0.97
CA GLU A 127 -18.87 -31.90 0.09
C GLU A 127 -20.31 -31.90 0.62
N ILE A 128 -20.97 -30.77 0.52
CA ILE A 128 -22.32 -30.55 1.03
C ILE A 128 -23.25 -30.27 -0.14
N HIS A 129 -24.29 -31.05 -0.27
CA HIS A 129 -25.33 -30.88 -1.28
C HIS A 129 -26.65 -30.42 -0.67
N GLN A 130 -27.39 -29.62 -1.41
CA GLN A 130 -28.83 -29.42 -1.14
C GLN A 130 -29.61 -30.61 -1.64
N GLN A 131 -30.56 -31.08 -0.85
CA GLN A 131 -31.48 -32.13 -1.26
C GLN A 131 -32.85 -31.50 -1.53
N THR A 132 -33.40 -31.73 -2.70
CA THR A 132 -34.82 -31.38 -2.95
C THR A 132 -35.72 -32.32 -2.17
N ILE A 133 -36.96 -31.87 -1.90
CA ILE A 133 -37.98 -32.71 -1.25
C ILE A 133 -38.13 -34.03 -1.98
N ASP A 134 -38.20 -33.99 -3.32
CA ASP A 134 -38.31 -35.20 -4.13
C ASP A 134 -37.16 -36.18 -3.90
N GLN A 135 -35.92 -35.66 -3.84
CA GLN A 135 -34.75 -36.51 -3.54
C GLN A 135 -34.77 -37.12 -2.15
N ILE A 136 -35.30 -36.35 -1.15
CA ILE A 136 -35.46 -36.84 0.19
C ILE A 136 -36.50 -37.99 0.20
N ILE A 137 -37.63 -37.80 -0.50
CA ILE A 137 -38.69 -38.81 -0.63
C ILE A 137 -38.17 -40.04 -1.36
N ASP A 138 -37.48 -39.87 -2.50
CA ASP A 138 -36.89 -40.99 -3.25
C ASP A 138 -35.95 -41.80 -2.36
N ARG A 139 -35.13 -41.13 -1.53
CA ARG A 139 -34.24 -41.83 -0.61
C ARG A 139 -34.98 -42.54 0.52
N LEU A 140 -36.03 -41.97 1.07
CA LEU A 140 -36.86 -42.62 2.08
C LEU A 140 -37.60 -43.81 1.50
N MET A 141 -38.10 -43.74 0.27
CA MET A 141 -38.79 -44.83 -0.44
C MET A 141 -37.85 -45.98 -0.90
N GLN A 142 -36.52 -45.78 -0.89
CA GLN A 142 -35.57 -46.87 -1.08
C GLN A 142 -35.42 -47.79 0.13
N LEU A 143 -35.95 -47.39 1.31
CA LEU A 143 -35.93 -48.23 2.49
C LEU A 143 -36.88 -49.46 2.30
N PRO A 144 -36.62 -50.59 2.97
CA PRO A 144 -37.44 -51.78 2.81
C PRO A 144 -38.94 -51.54 3.12
N GLU A 145 -39.82 -52.11 2.33
CA GLU A 145 -41.25 -52.03 2.57
C GLU A 145 -41.62 -52.58 3.97
N GLY A 146 -42.49 -51.87 4.70
CA GLY A 146 -42.81 -52.16 6.08
C GLY A 146 -41.98 -51.45 7.14
N THR A 147 -40.89 -50.74 6.72
CA THR A 147 -40.08 -49.94 7.65
C THR A 147 -40.92 -48.86 8.32
N LYS A 148 -40.85 -48.75 9.66
CA LYS A 148 -41.55 -47.73 10.44
C LYS A 148 -40.60 -46.52 10.62
N LEU A 149 -41.04 -45.35 10.16
CA LEU A 149 -40.29 -44.09 10.25
C LEU A 149 -41.00 -43.12 11.20
N GLN A 150 -40.21 -42.35 11.91
CA GLN A 150 -40.61 -41.09 12.53
C GLN A 150 -40.02 -39.95 11.76
N ILE A 151 -40.81 -39.01 11.29
CA ILE A 151 -40.35 -37.78 10.63
C ILE A 151 -40.32 -36.67 11.69
N LEU A 152 -39.15 -36.11 11.92
CA LEU A 152 -38.91 -35.13 12.97
C LEU A 152 -38.39 -33.82 12.35
N ALA A 153 -38.80 -32.72 12.99
CA ALA A 153 -38.31 -31.38 12.69
C ALA A 153 -37.30 -30.93 13.78
N PRO A 154 -35.99 -30.85 13.51
CA PRO A 154 -35.00 -30.45 14.51
C PRO A 154 -35.00 -28.94 14.69
N VAL A 155 -35.87 -28.39 15.55
CA VAL A 155 -36.06 -26.95 15.76
C VAL A 155 -35.00 -26.30 16.65
N VAL A 156 -34.36 -27.08 17.56
CA VAL A 156 -33.24 -26.62 18.38
C VAL A 156 -32.12 -27.65 18.32
N ARG A 157 -30.90 -27.23 17.97
CA ARG A 157 -29.70 -28.09 17.92
C ARG A 157 -28.59 -27.54 18.79
N SER A 158 -28.34 -28.26 19.93
CA SER A 158 -27.23 -27.98 20.85
C SER A 158 -27.13 -26.51 21.28
N ARG A 159 -28.25 -25.85 21.59
CA ARG A 159 -28.32 -24.47 22.06
C ARG A 159 -28.65 -24.40 23.54
N LYS A 160 -27.99 -23.46 24.28
CA LYS A 160 -28.30 -23.12 25.65
C LYS A 160 -29.66 -22.38 25.73
N GLY A 161 -30.44 -22.68 26.76
CA GLY A 161 -31.69 -21.98 27.03
C GLY A 161 -32.82 -22.90 27.45
N GLU A 162 -33.84 -22.35 28.06
CA GLU A 162 -35.05 -23.09 28.50
C GLU A 162 -36.00 -23.43 27.35
N HIS A 163 -35.85 -22.76 26.19
CA HIS A 163 -36.62 -22.96 24.95
C HIS A 163 -38.14 -23.04 25.12
N VAL A 164 -38.71 -22.43 26.17
CA VAL A 164 -40.14 -22.49 26.53
C VAL A 164 -41.02 -22.06 25.38
N LYS A 165 -40.65 -20.94 24.71
CA LYS A 165 -41.42 -20.42 23.56
C LYS A 165 -41.51 -21.40 22.40
N VAL A 166 -40.42 -22.11 22.08
CA VAL A 166 -40.39 -23.11 20.99
C VAL A 166 -41.33 -24.27 21.29
N LEU A 167 -41.34 -24.74 22.53
CA LEU A 167 -42.25 -25.84 22.96
C LEU A 167 -43.72 -25.40 23.01
N GLU A 168 -44.00 -24.16 23.46
CA GLU A 168 -45.35 -23.58 23.44
C GLU A 168 -45.85 -23.35 22.00
N ASP A 169 -45.04 -22.85 21.11
CA ASP A 169 -45.41 -22.63 19.70
C ASP A 169 -45.70 -23.99 19.01
N ALA A 170 -44.87 -25.00 19.27
CA ALA A 170 -45.15 -26.36 18.79
C ALA A 170 -46.45 -26.93 19.33
N LYS A 171 -46.75 -26.76 20.62
CA LYS A 171 -48.00 -27.18 21.23
C LYS A 171 -49.20 -26.44 20.64
N ARG A 172 -49.12 -25.13 20.41
CA ARG A 172 -50.18 -24.33 19.77
C ARG A 172 -50.43 -24.75 18.32
N SER A 173 -49.39 -25.18 17.61
CA SER A 173 -49.51 -25.71 16.24
C SER A 173 -50.07 -27.11 16.17
N GLY A 174 -50.42 -27.73 17.31
CA GLY A 174 -51.12 -29.04 17.39
C GLY A 174 -50.16 -30.24 17.43
N TYR A 175 -48.86 -30.07 17.58
CA TYR A 175 -47.95 -31.18 17.74
C TYR A 175 -48.08 -31.77 19.13
N VAL A 176 -48.02 -33.12 19.22
CA VAL A 176 -48.30 -33.87 20.47
C VAL A 176 -46.99 -34.23 21.18
N ARG A 177 -45.90 -34.47 20.45
CA ARG A 177 -44.68 -35.05 20.99
C ARG A 177 -43.43 -34.34 20.46
N ALA A 178 -42.42 -34.30 21.32
CA ALA A 178 -41.08 -33.84 21.00
C ALA A 178 -40.03 -34.83 21.55
N ARG A 179 -38.93 -34.95 20.86
CA ARG A 179 -37.72 -35.62 21.35
C ARG A 179 -36.76 -34.53 21.87
N ILE A 180 -36.46 -34.58 23.15
CA ILE A 180 -35.56 -33.60 23.79
C ILE A 180 -34.39 -34.37 24.37
N ASP A 181 -33.18 -33.99 23.93
CA ASP A 181 -31.92 -34.63 24.32
C ASP A 181 -31.96 -36.16 24.20
N GLY A 182 -32.58 -36.67 23.12
CA GLY A 182 -32.78 -38.08 22.84
C GLY A 182 -33.97 -38.75 23.54
N SER A 183 -34.62 -38.13 24.52
CA SER A 183 -35.75 -38.64 25.25
C SER A 183 -37.07 -38.10 24.71
N MET A 184 -38.11 -38.94 24.71
CA MET A 184 -39.45 -38.59 24.21
C MET A 184 -40.29 -37.94 25.29
N TYR A 185 -40.90 -36.80 24.97
CA TYR A 185 -41.78 -36.05 25.85
C TYR A 185 -43.14 -35.79 25.19
N GLU A 186 -44.18 -35.77 25.97
CA GLU A 186 -45.49 -35.28 25.50
C GLU A 186 -45.55 -33.76 25.74
N LEU A 187 -45.91 -33.00 24.71
CA LEU A 187 -45.98 -31.52 24.79
C LEU A 187 -47.19 -31.07 25.64
N SER A 188 -48.05 -32.00 26.07
CA SER A 188 -49.10 -31.77 27.07
C SER A 188 -48.51 -31.53 28.46
N GLU A 189 -47.38 -32.13 28.77
CA GLU A 189 -46.66 -32.02 30.04
C GLU A 189 -45.80 -30.73 30.08
N THR A 190 -45.53 -30.23 31.29
CA THR A 190 -44.64 -29.06 31.45
C THR A 190 -43.18 -29.54 31.50
N VAL A 191 -42.46 -29.31 30.41
CA VAL A 191 -41.06 -29.65 30.33
C VAL A 191 -40.21 -28.46 30.80
N GLN A 192 -39.43 -28.67 31.86
CA GLN A 192 -38.48 -27.66 32.36
C GLN A 192 -37.06 -28.04 31.94
N LEU A 193 -36.40 -27.15 31.17
CA LEU A 193 -35.04 -27.34 30.72
C LEU A 193 -34.11 -26.40 31.47
N ASP A 194 -32.88 -26.83 31.72
CA ASP A 194 -31.86 -25.98 32.37
C ASP A 194 -31.27 -24.96 31.37
N LYS A 195 -31.39 -23.68 31.68
CA LYS A 195 -30.89 -22.56 30.85
C LYS A 195 -29.41 -22.60 30.59
N ASN A 196 -28.63 -23.28 31.43
CA ASN A 196 -27.17 -23.33 31.35
C ASN A 196 -26.67 -24.52 30.52
N LEU A 197 -27.50 -25.53 30.29
CA LEU A 197 -27.16 -26.70 29.46
C LEU A 197 -27.53 -26.46 28.00
N LYS A 198 -26.89 -27.21 27.12
CA LYS A 198 -27.21 -27.22 25.69
C LYS A 198 -28.27 -28.30 25.46
N HIS A 199 -29.35 -27.91 24.83
CA HIS A 199 -30.45 -28.80 24.50
C HIS A 199 -30.62 -28.97 22.99
N SER A 200 -31.11 -30.15 22.59
CA SER A 200 -31.55 -30.45 21.22
C SER A 200 -33.02 -30.84 21.30
N ILE A 201 -33.85 -30.20 20.46
CA ILE A 201 -35.32 -30.41 20.46
C ILE A 201 -35.74 -30.70 19.02
N ASP A 202 -36.32 -31.90 18.83
CA ASP A 202 -36.89 -32.33 17.56
C ASP A 202 -38.41 -32.54 17.77
N ILE A 203 -39.22 -31.86 16.97
CA ILE A 203 -40.67 -32.01 16.98
C ILE A 203 -41.04 -33.20 16.10
N ILE A 204 -41.82 -34.12 16.62
CA ILE A 204 -42.32 -35.26 15.84
C ILE A 204 -43.50 -34.80 15.00
N VAL A 205 -43.27 -34.78 13.69
CA VAL A 205 -44.30 -34.36 12.72
C VAL A 205 -45.22 -35.50 12.38
N ASP A 206 -44.68 -36.70 12.07
CA ASP A 206 -45.48 -37.83 11.70
C ASP A 206 -44.78 -39.19 11.99
N ARG A 207 -45.56 -40.26 12.06
CA ARG A 207 -45.13 -41.66 12.14
C ARG A 207 -45.73 -42.44 10.99
N VAL A 208 -44.87 -42.86 10.06
CA VAL A 208 -45.27 -43.42 8.78
C VAL A 208 -44.67 -44.83 8.60
N VAL A 209 -45.34 -45.68 7.89
CA VAL A 209 -44.79 -46.98 7.44
C VAL A 209 -44.55 -46.90 5.96
N ILE A 210 -43.34 -47.28 5.51
CA ILE A 210 -42.98 -47.29 4.09
C ILE A 210 -43.87 -48.29 3.34
N LYS A 211 -44.69 -47.77 2.43
CA LYS A 211 -45.53 -48.51 1.49
C LYS A 211 -45.65 -47.73 0.19
N PRO A 212 -45.93 -48.39 -0.95
CA PRO A 212 -46.07 -47.67 -2.22
C PRO A 212 -47.13 -46.56 -2.25
N ASP A 213 -48.22 -46.74 -1.46
CA ASP A 213 -49.32 -45.78 -1.34
C ASP A 213 -49.07 -44.64 -0.32
N ALA A 214 -47.98 -44.71 0.48
CA ALA A 214 -47.66 -43.75 1.49
C ALA A 214 -46.87 -42.48 0.97
N VAL A 215 -46.49 -42.46 -0.32
CA VAL A 215 -45.65 -41.39 -0.91
C VAL A 215 -46.21 -40.00 -0.60
N ARG A 216 -47.49 -39.76 -0.87
CA ARG A 216 -48.14 -38.46 -0.63
C ARG A 216 -48.08 -38.02 0.83
N ARG A 217 -48.33 -38.95 1.76
CA ARG A 217 -48.27 -38.66 3.20
C ARG A 217 -46.84 -38.37 3.67
N ILE A 218 -45.87 -39.10 3.15
CA ILE A 218 -44.44 -38.83 3.43
C ILE A 218 -44.04 -37.46 2.91
N THR A 219 -44.48 -37.08 1.69
CA THR A 219 -44.26 -35.75 1.10
C THR A 219 -44.78 -34.65 2.00
N ASP A 220 -46.08 -34.71 2.39
CA ASP A 220 -46.73 -33.72 3.24
C ASP A 220 -46.00 -33.60 4.60
N SER A 221 -45.58 -34.73 5.16
CA SER A 221 -44.85 -34.76 6.44
C SER A 221 -43.41 -34.21 6.33
N VAL A 222 -42.72 -34.51 5.26
CA VAL A 222 -41.36 -33.98 4.97
C VAL A 222 -41.42 -32.47 4.73
N GLU A 223 -42.37 -31.98 3.93
CA GLU A 223 -42.59 -30.56 3.71
C GLU A 223 -42.85 -29.82 5.02
N THR A 224 -43.79 -30.33 5.84
CA THR A 224 -44.11 -29.78 7.15
C THR A 224 -42.90 -29.75 8.08
N ALA A 225 -42.12 -30.85 8.13
CA ALA A 225 -40.93 -30.92 8.96
C ALA A 225 -39.85 -29.92 8.49
N SER A 226 -39.70 -29.79 7.18
CA SER A 226 -38.78 -28.87 6.57
C SER A 226 -39.10 -27.40 6.85
N GLU A 227 -40.37 -27.02 6.72
CA GLU A 227 -40.85 -25.66 7.05
C GLU A 227 -40.61 -25.33 8.52
N LEU A 228 -40.94 -26.29 9.43
CA LEU A 228 -40.81 -26.09 10.86
C LEU A 228 -39.35 -25.92 11.32
N ALA A 229 -38.43 -26.67 10.71
CA ALA A 229 -37.03 -26.71 11.08
C ALA A 229 -36.13 -25.89 10.13
N GLY A 230 -36.72 -25.02 9.28
CA GLY A 230 -35.97 -24.16 8.38
C GLY A 230 -35.12 -24.92 7.36
N GLY A 231 -35.72 -25.98 6.76
CA GLY A 231 -35.07 -26.78 5.70
C GLY A 231 -34.39 -28.08 6.19
N LEU A 232 -34.49 -28.42 7.48
CA LEU A 232 -33.93 -29.66 8.03
C LEU A 232 -35.05 -30.69 8.31
N VAL A 233 -34.76 -31.94 8.00
CA VAL A 233 -35.66 -33.07 8.26
C VAL A 233 -34.86 -34.25 8.81
N VAL A 234 -35.33 -34.85 9.86
CA VAL A 234 -34.77 -36.08 10.44
C VAL A 234 -35.76 -37.20 10.24
N ALA A 235 -35.33 -38.33 9.70
CA ALA A 235 -36.10 -39.56 9.63
C ALA A 235 -35.42 -40.60 10.50
N ASP A 236 -36.11 -40.98 11.56
CA ASP A 236 -35.68 -41.98 12.56
C ASP A 236 -36.34 -43.32 12.25
N VAL A 237 -35.54 -44.37 12.08
CA VAL A 237 -36.02 -45.72 11.80
C VAL A 237 -36.32 -46.43 13.10
N VAL A 238 -37.62 -46.57 13.39
CA VAL A 238 -38.08 -47.15 14.64
C VAL A 238 -37.60 -48.60 14.82
N GLY A 239 -36.80 -48.83 15.84
CA GLY A 239 -36.29 -50.16 16.17
C GLY A 239 -34.86 -50.43 15.63
N SER A 240 -34.25 -49.46 15.06
CA SER A 240 -32.80 -49.45 14.72
C SER A 240 -32.16 -48.17 15.28
N ASP A 241 -30.84 -48.15 15.40
CA ASP A 241 -30.07 -46.92 15.75
C ASP A 241 -29.81 -46.08 14.51
N GLU A 242 -30.54 -46.27 13.41
CA GLU A 242 -30.32 -45.59 12.15
C GLU A 242 -31.18 -44.34 12.05
N GLU A 243 -30.55 -43.18 12.08
CA GLU A 243 -31.16 -41.88 11.93
C GLU A 243 -30.63 -41.21 10.62
N LEU A 244 -31.56 -40.85 9.74
CA LEU A 244 -31.24 -40.18 8.47
C LEU A 244 -31.55 -38.71 8.59
N LEU A 245 -30.52 -37.89 8.47
CA LEU A 245 -30.62 -36.42 8.43
C LEU A 245 -30.63 -35.96 6.98
N PHE A 246 -31.63 -35.19 6.61
CA PHE A 246 -31.80 -34.55 5.34
C PHE A 246 -31.81 -33.03 5.49
N SER A 247 -31.37 -32.33 4.46
CA SER A 247 -31.37 -30.87 4.47
C SER A 247 -31.64 -30.29 3.08
N GLN A 248 -32.61 -29.40 3.03
CA GLN A 248 -32.80 -28.52 1.86
C GLN A 248 -31.78 -27.38 1.80
N ASN A 249 -31.12 -27.09 2.93
CA ASN A 249 -30.00 -26.17 3.02
C ASN A 249 -28.68 -26.92 2.89
N TYR A 250 -27.60 -26.20 2.59
CA TYR A 250 -26.25 -26.77 2.62
C TYR A 250 -25.86 -27.14 4.05
N ALA A 251 -26.09 -28.38 4.47
CA ALA A 251 -25.75 -28.84 5.82
C ALA A 251 -24.90 -30.12 5.78
N CYS A 252 -23.91 -30.19 6.66
CA CYS A 252 -23.10 -31.38 6.85
C CYS A 252 -23.81 -32.34 7.81
N SER A 253 -24.11 -33.57 7.35
CA SER A 253 -24.74 -34.63 8.16
C SER A 253 -23.92 -34.99 9.40
N ASP A 254 -22.59 -35.03 9.27
CA ASP A 254 -21.71 -35.52 10.33
C ASP A 254 -21.40 -34.45 11.39
N CYS A 255 -21.25 -33.19 10.97
CA CYS A 255 -20.83 -32.10 11.84
C CYS A 255 -21.98 -31.22 12.33
N GLY A 256 -23.16 -31.33 11.75
CA GLY A 256 -24.32 -30.50 12.07
C GLY A 256 -24.15 -29.02 11.71
N ILE A 257 -23.16 -28.67 10.88
CA ILE A 257 -22.93 -27.32 10.43
C ILE A 257 -23.78 -27.06 9.19
N SER A 258 -24.60 -26.02 9.23
CA SER A 258 -25.36 -25.53 8.08
C SER A 258 -24.66 -24.30 7.49
N ILE A 259 -24.51 -24.28 6.17
CA ILE A 259 -24.07 -23.11 5.41
C ILE A 259 -25.34 -22.47 4.85
N GLU A 260 -25.45 -21.16 5.04
CA GLU A 260 -26.54 -20.38 4.45
C GLU A 260 -26.46 -20.41 2.90
N GLU A 261 -27.52 -19.93 2.25
CA GLU A 261 -27.56 -19.85 0.80
C GLU A 261 -26.35 -19.14 0.24
N LEU A 262 -25.72 -19.72 -0.81
CA LEU A 262 -24.55 -19.16 -1.46
C LEU A 262 -24.90 -17.87 -2.20
N THR A 263 -24.70 -16.74 -1.56
CA THR A 263 -24.91 -15.41 -2.13
C THR A 263 -23.58 -14.68 -2.36
N PRO A 264 -23.50 -13.76 -3.34
CA PRO A 264 -22.27 -12.99 -3.54
C PRO A 264 -21.81 -12.18 -2.31
N ARG A 265 -22.74 -11.86 -1.37
CA ARG A 265 -22.43 -11.17 -0.11
C ARG A 265 -21.61 -12.04 0.85
N MET A 266 -21.78 -13.35 0.82
CA MET A 266 -21.02 -14.30 1.63
C MET A 266 -19.52 -14.27 1.32
N PHE A 267 -19.17 -13.94 0.08
CA PHE A 267 -17.77 -13.85 -0.40
C PHE A 267 -17.21 -12.43 -0.33
N SER A 268 -17.92 -11.49 0.28
CA SER A 268 -17.43 -10.12 0.44
C SER A 268 -16.79 -9.91 1.80
N PHE A 269 -15.50 -9.55 1.82
CA PHE A 269 -14.83 -9.18 3.05
C PHE A 269 -15.10 -7.73 3.49
N ASN A 270 -15.85 -6.94 2.69
CA ASN A 270 -16.27 -5.58 3.04
C ASN A 270 -17.62 -5.53 3.76
N THR A 271 -18.27 -6.67 3.94
CA THR A 271 -19.55 -6.77 4.64
C THR A 271 -19.41 -7.66 5.87
N PRO A 272 -20.11 -7.38 6.98
CA PRO A 272 -20.10 -8.25 8.17
C PRO A 272 -20.54 -9.69 7.90
N TYR A 273 -21.24 -9.91 6.79
CA TYR A 273 -21.78 -11.20 6.39
C TYR A 273 -20.69 -12.18 5.93
N GLY A 274 -19.72 -11.70 5.16
CA GLY A 274 -18.62 -12.51 4.62
C GLY A 274 -17.29 -12.29 5.34
N ALA A 275 -17.12 -11.15 6.01
CA ALA A 275 -15.87 -10.77 6.66
C ALA A 275 -15.55 -11.69 7.85
N CYS A 276 -14.27 -12.01 8.02
CA CYS A 276 -13.78 -12.68 9.22
C CYS A 276 -14.09 -11.83 10.47
N PRO A 277 -14.79 -12.35 11.48
CA PRO A 277 -15.21 -11.56 12.65
C PRO A 277 -14.06 -11.16 13.59
N LYS A 278 -12.87 -11.73 13.41
CA LYS A 278 -11.68 -11.39 14.21
C LYS A 278 -10.90 -10.18 13.66
N CYS A 279 -10.86 -10.01 12.34
CA CYS A 279 -10.13 -8.93 11.68
C CYS A 279 -11.03 -8.00 10.84
N ASP A 280 -12.35 -8.17 10.94
CA ASP A 280 -13.33 -7.37 10.19
C ASP A 280 -13.03 -7.24 8.69
N GLY A 281 -12.53 -8.33 8.10
CA GLY A 281 -12.19 -8.38 6.68
C GLY A 281 -10.85 -7.76 6.30
N LEU A 282 -10.03 -7.32 7.25
CA LEU A 282 -8.71 -6.74 6.98
C LEU A 282 -7.68 -7.80 6.60
N GLY A 283 -7.82 -9.04 7.10
CA GLY A 283 -6.86 -10.13 6.90
C GLY A 283 -5.64 -10.04 7.80
N MET A 284 -5.30 -8.86 8.28
CA MET A 284 -4.17 -8.57 9.14
C MET A 284 -4.64 -8.01 10.48
N GLN A 285 -3.79 -8.09 11.48
CA GLN A 285 -3.98 -7.49 12.79
C GLN A 285 -2.68 -6.80 13.20
N MET A 286 -2.79 -5.59 13.74
CA MET A 286 -1.67 -4.93 14.40
C MET A 286 -1.50 -5.56 15.79
N LEU A 287 -0.42 -6.26 15.99
CA LEU A 287 -0.08 -6.88 17.27
C LEU A 287 1.25 -6.36 17.78
N ILE A 288 1.37 -6.29 19.11
CA ILE A 288 2.65 -5.97 19.74
C ILE A 288 3.70 -7.02 19.34
N ASP A 289 4.81 -6.56 18.78
CA ASP A 289 5.91 -7.41 18.31
C ASP A 289 7.06 -7.41 19.31
N PRO A 290 7.38 -8.56 19.93
CA PRO A 290 8.50 -8.67 20.87
C PRO A 290 9.86 -8.28 20.28
N GLU A 291 10.07 -8.50 18.98
CA GLU A 291 11.32 -8.12 18.30
C GLU A 291 11.47 -6.60 18.14
N LEU A 292 10.37 -5.85 18.08
CA LEU A 292 10.40 -4.39 18.10
C LEU A 292 10.56 -3.83 19.52
N ILE A 293 10.18 -4.61 20.54
CA ILE A 293 10.43 -4.26 21.95
C ILE A 293 11.90 -4.48 22.28
N ILE A 294 12.48 -5.57 21.81
CA ILE A 294 13.90 -5.95 22.00
C ILE A 294 14.55 -6.05 20.61
N PRO A 295 14.88 -4.91 19.98
CA PRO A 295 15.42 -4.91 18.62
C PRO A 295 16.90 -5.35 18.55
N ASP A 296 17.60 -5.33 19.68
CA ASP A 296 19.02 -5.71 19.82
C ASP A 296 19.21 -6.42 21.16
N ASP A 297 19.30 -7.72 21.12
CA ASP A 297 19.46 -8.59 22.29
C ASP A 297 20.92 -8.70 22.78
N GLU A 298 21.88 -8.13 22.04
CA GLU A 298 23.27 -7.92 22.49
C GLU A 298 23.34 -6.85 23.58
N LEU A 299 22.38 -5.93 23.62
CA LEU A 299 22.30 -4.93 24.66
C LEU A 299 21.67 -5.48 25.93
N SER A 300 22.13 -4.98 27.09
CA SER A 300 21.48 -5.25 28.36
C SER A 300 20.29 -4.32 28.61
N ILE A 301 19.44 -4.69 29.58
CA ILE A 301 18.32 -3.83 30.01
C ILE A 301 18.84 -2.46 30.50
N ALA A 302 19.96 -2.45 31.23
CA ALA A 302 20.59 -1.22 31.70
C ALA A 302 21.14 -0.33 30.57
N GLN A 303 21.56 -0.92 29.45
CA GLN A 303 22.02 -0.21 28.26
C GLN A 303 20.87 0.23 27.33
N GLY A 304 19.62 -0.06 27.72
CA GLY A 304 18.42 0.30 26.95
C GLY A 304 18.10 -0.70 25.84
N GLY A 305 18.34 -1.98 26.04
CA GLY A 305 17.95 -3.06 25.12
C GLY A 305 16.43 -3.17 24.97
N ILE A 306 15.63 -2.63 25.91
CA ILE A 306 14.17 -2.56 25.82
C ILE A 306 13.76 -1.17 25.30
N LYS A 307 13.08 -1.11 24.16
CA LYS A 307 12.66 0.13 23.46
C LYS A 307 11.18 0.47 23.60
N ALA A 308 10.46 -0.20 24.48
CA ALA A 308 9.03 0.03 24.69
C ALA A 308 8.73 1.31 25.49
N SER A 309 7.71 2.07 25.05
CA SER A 309 7.27 3.30 25.74
C SER A 309 6.90 3.04 27.20
N GLY A 310 7.53 3.80 28.12
CA GLY A 310 7.39 3.65 29.56
C GLY A 310 8.22 2.51 30.19
N TRP A 311 8.99 1.77 29.39
CA TRP A 311 9.81 0.63 29.83
C TRP A 311 11.30 0.74 29.47
N THR A 312 11.73 1.89 28.97
CA THR A 312 13.11 2.11 28.52
C THR A 312 14.11 2.35 29.66
N SER A 313 13.65 2.71 30.87
CA SER A 313 14.51 3.05 31.99
C SER A 313 14.67 1.89 32.98
N ALA A 314 15.92 1.56 33.29
CA ALA A 314 16.28 0.57 34.31
C ALA A 314 16.57 1.21 35.72
N GLY A 315 16.44 2.52 35.84
CA GLY A 315 16.68 3.25 37.10
C GLY A 315 15.67 2.86 38.18
N ARG A 316 16.16 2.53 39.38
CA ARG A 316 15.32 2.08 40.50
C ARG A 316 14.28 3.11 40.98
N GLU A 317 14.43 4.39 40.62
CA GLU A 317 13.48 5.47 40.86
C GLU A 317 12.28 5.43 39.89
N THR A 318 12.36 4.64 38.83
CA THR A 318 11.28 4.50 37.85
C THR A 318 10.43 3.26 38.10
N ILE A 319 9.17 3.29 37.66
CA ILE A 319 8.26 2.14 37.78
C ILE A 319 8.83 0.94 37.04
N SER A 320 9.33 1.13 35.84
CA SER A 320 9.97 0.06 35.03
C SER A 320 11.17 -0.54 35.74
N GLY A 321 12.05 0.30 36.31
CA GLY A 321 13.24 -0.16 37.02
C GLY A 321 12.92 -0.94 38.31
N MET A 322 11.86 -0.60 39.03
CA MET A 322 11.38 -1.38 40.17
C MET A 322 10.94 -2.78 39.75
N TYR A 323 10.20 -2.92 38.64
CA TYR A 323 9.83 -4.24 38.13
C TYR A 323 11.04 -5.02 37.66
N TYR A 324 11.96 -4.39 36.88
CA TYR A 324 13.18 -5.06 36.42
C TYR A 324 14.05 -5.54 37.61
N ALA A 325 14.21 -4.76 38.67
CA ALA A 325 14.97 -5.17 39.84
C ALA A 325 14.32 -6.36 40.54
N ALA A 326 13.00 -6.36 40.72
CA ALA A 326 12.26 -7.49 41.33
C ALA A 326 12.33 -8.77 40.48
N LEU A 327 12.27 -8.64 39.16
CA LEU A 327 12.40 -9.74 38.22
C LEU A 327 13.84 -10.30 38.23
N ALA A 328 14.85 -9.42 38.25
CA ALA A 328 16.26 -9.81 38.32
C ALA A 328 16.56 -10.60 39.60
N GLU A 329 16.01 -10.17 40.74
CA GLU A 329 16.14 -10.91 42.01
C GLU A 329 15.46 -12.28 41.96
N LYS A 330 14.21 -12.34 41.48
CA LYS A 330 13.43 -13.56 41.45
C LYS A 330 13.99 -14.60 40.46
N TYR A 331 14.36 -14.17 39.25
CA TYR A 331 14.84 -15.06 38.18
C TYR A 331 16.36 -15.13 38.09
N ARG A 332 17.09 -14.51 39.04
CA ARG A 332 18.54 -14.57 39.22
C ARG A 332 19.34 -14.17 37.98
N PHE A 333 19.09 -13.02 37.43
CA PHE A 333 19.84 -12.43 36.33
C PHE A 333 20.32 -11.01 36.65
N SER A 334 21.30 -10.48 35.90
CA SER A 334 21.77 -9.11 36.05
C SER A 334 21.15 -8.19 35.00
N LEU A 335 20.79 -6.98 35.40
CA LEU A 335 20.31 -5.95 34.46
C LEU A 335 21.40 -5.45 33.50
N THR A 336 22.66 -5.73 33.77
CA THR A 336 23.82 -5.38 32.94
C THR A 336 24.24 -6.50 31.98
N GLN A 337 23.62 -7.69 32.10
CA GLN A 337 23.86 -8.83 31.23
C GLN A 337 23.11 -8.65 29.90
N PRO A 338 23.71 -8.99 28.75
CA PRO A 338 23.00 -8.99 27.45
C PRO A 338 21.70 -9.79 27.50
N ILE A 339 20.65 -9.28 26.83
CA ILE A 339 19.32 -9.92 26.90
C ILE A 339 19.34 -11.32 26.32
N LYS A 340 20.14 -11.61 25.29
CA LYS A 340 20.31 -12.94 24.72
C LYS A 340 20.83 -14.00 25.70
N GLU A 341 21.56 -13.57 26.72
CA GLU A 341 22.12 -14.45 27.75
C GLU A 341 21.19 -14.65 28.96
N LEU A 342 20.06 -13.95 29.00
CA LEU A 342 19.08 -14.10 30.06
C LEU A 342 18.37 -15.45 29.95
N PRO A 343 17.95 -16.05 31.09
CA PRO A 343 17.09 -17.23 31.05
C PRO A 343 15.84 -16.98 30.20
N SER A 344 15.49 -17.92 29.32
CA SER A 344 14.31 -17.80 28.44
C SER A 344 13.01 -17.56 29.22
N GLU A 345 12.91 -18.10 30.43
CA GLU A 345 11.80 -17.86 31.34
C GLU A 345 11.74 -16.39 31.81
N ALA A 346 12.88 -15.78 32.10
CA ALA A 346 12.97 -14.38 32.50
C ALA A 346 12.53 -13.45 31.34
N VAL A 347 13.00 -13.70 30.14
CA VAL A 347 12.59 -12.96 28.93
C VAL A 347 11.07 -13.10 28.68
N ASN A 348 10.54 -14.32 28.81
CA ASN A 348 9.09 -14.55 28.67
C ASN A 348 8.28 -13.78 29.73
N VAL A 349 8.74 -13.75 30.98
CA VAL A 349 8.05 -13.01 32.04
C VAL A 349 8.17 -11.50 31.82
N ILE A 350 9.29 -10.99 31.37
CA ILE A 350 9.45 -9.58 30.99
C ILE A 350 8.43 -9.19 29.89
N LEU A 351 8.28 -10.02 28.89
CA LEU A 351 7.36 -9.76 27.77
C LEU A 351 5.90 -9.98 28.12
N TYR A 352 5.56 -11.11 28.76
CA TYR A 352 4.16 -11.56 28.92
C TYR A 352 3.64 -11.60 30.36
N GLY A 353 4.51 -11.30 31.34
CA GLY A 353 4.14 -11.14 32.74
C GLY A 353 4.15 -12.42 33.58
N THR A 354 3.84 -12.24 34.88
CA THR A 354 3.92 -13.29 35.91
C THR A 354 2.67 -14.14 36.05
N LYS A 355 1.71 -14.05 35.09
CA LYS A 355 0.43 -14.78 35.10
C LYS A 355 -0.35 -14.67 36.42
N GLY A 356 -0.30 -13.50 37.07
CA GLY A 356 -0.99 -13.23 38.32
C GLY A 356 -0.15 -13.43 39.58
N GLU A 357 1.04 -14.03 39.49
CA GLU A 357 1.92 -14.22 40.63
C GLU A 357 2.50 -12.85 41.09
N PRO A 358 2.38 -12.51 42.40
CA PRO A 358 2.84 -11.20 42.87
C PRO A 358 4.38 -11.12 42.97
N LEU A 359 4.90 -9.98 42.56
CA LEU A 359 6.30 -9.58 42.76
C LEU A 359 6.40 -8.61 43.95
N LYS A 360 7.47 -8.71 44.74
CA LYS A 360 7.77 -7.74 45.80
C LYS A 360 8.55 -6.59 45.20
N LEU A 361 7.87 -5.47 45.04
CA LEU A 361 8.46 -4.24 44.51
C LEU A 361 9.00 -3.35 45.65
N HIS A 362 10.24 -2.91 45.53
CA HIS A 362 10.86 -1.96 46.44
C HIS A 362 10.94 -0.59 45.76
N TYR A 363 10.56 0.46 46.48
CA TYR A 363 10.70 1.83 46.01
C TYR A 363 11.49 2.67 47.00
N ASP A 364 12.42 3.43 46.43
CA ASP A 364 13.20 4.44 47.15
C ASP A 364 12.94 5.79 46.47
N ARG A 365 12.24 6.68 47.17
CA ARG A 365 12.02 8.07 46.67
C ARG A 365 12.73 9.04 47.59
N ALA A 366 13.70 9.78 47.05
CA ALA A 366 14.30 10.92 47.69
C ALA A 366 13.64 12.22 47.23
N ASN A 367 12.96 12.93 48.09
CA ASN A 367 12.44 14.26 47.83
C ASN A 367 13.21 15.28 48.68
N ARG A 368 13.09 16.59 48.35
CA ARG A 368 13.70 17.69 49.15
C ARG A 368 13.34 17.67 50.64
N SER A 369 12.32 16.90 51.06
CA SER A 369 11.82 16.78 52.43
C SER A 369 12.15 15.44 53.11
N GLY A 370 12.91 14.54 52.50
CA GLY A 370 13.31 13.27 53.10
C GLY A 370 13.32 12.09 52.11
N SER A 371 13.92 10.96 52.53
CA SER A 371 13.96 9.70 51.80
C SER A 371 12.86 8.76 52.31
N PHE A 372 11.97 8.28 51.45
CA PHE A 372 10.95 7.30 51.81
C PHE A 372 11.25 5.99 51.06
N SER A 373 11.40 4.92 51.80
CA SER A 373 11.51 3.56 51.23
C SER A 373 10.39 2.67 51.74
N GLY A 374 9.92 1.79 50.84
CA GLY A 374 8.86 0.86 51.18
C GLY A 374 8.79 -0.30 50.19
N SER A 375 7.98 -1.31 50.50
CA SER A 375 7.74 -2.43 49.59
C SER A 375 6.25 -2.74 49.53
N TYR A 376 5.78 -3.14 48.31
CA TYR A 376 4.42 -3.64 48.13
C TYR A 376 4.44 -4.82 47.17
N GLN A 377 3.39 -5.64 47.20
CA GLN A 377 3.27 -6.79 46.28
C GLN A 377 2.26 -6.49 45.17
N LYS A 378 2.70 -6.70 43.95
CA LYS A 378 1.83 -6.55 42.75
C LYS A 378 2.26 -7.51 41.66
N PRO A 379 1.31 -8.15 40.96
CA PRO A 379 1.65 -8.96 39.77
C PRO A 379 2.18 -8.07 38.66
N PHE A 380 3.05 -8.62 37.85
CA PHE A 380 3.55 -7.97 36.64
C PHE A 380 2.77 -8.46 35.43
N GLU A 381 2.14 -7.55 34.70
CA GLU A 381 1.33 -7.93 33.53
C GLU A 381 2.15 -8.25 32.28
N GLY A 382 3.44 -7.87 32.25
CA GLY A 382 4.30 -7.99 31.07
C GLY A 382 4.23 -6.78 30.15
N ILE A 383 5.32 -6.52 29.42
CA ILE A 383 5.42 -5.34 28.55
C ILE A 383 4.42 -5.41 27.41
N CYS A 384 4.30 -6.56 26.73
CA CYS A 384 3.36 -6.73 25.61
C CYS A 384 1.92 -6.50 26.04
N ASN A 385 1.49 -7.13 27.13
CA ASN A 385 0.12 -6.98 27.64
C ASN A 385 -0.16 -5.55 28.12
N ASN A 386 0.83 -4.90 28.74
CA ASN A 386 0.74 -3.51 29.17
C ASN A 386 0.54 -2.56 27.99
N LEU A 387 1.35 -2.73 26.91
CA LEU A 387 1.24 -1.90 25.71
C LEU A 387 -0.10 -2.13 25.01
N GLU A 388 -0.54 -3.38 24.88
CA GLU A 388 -1.81 -3.73 24.24
C GLU A 388 -3.00 -3.10 25.00
N ARG A 389 -3.03 -3.23 26.33
CA ARG A 389 -4.05 -2.58 27.16
C ARG A 389 -4.01 -1.05 27.00
N ARG A 390 -2.83 -0.44 27.10
CA ARG A 390 -2.66 1.01 26.94
C ARG A 390 -3.07 1.50 25.56
N TYR A 391 -2.83 0.73 24.53
CA TYR A 391 -3.24 1.05 23.15
C TYR A 391 -4.76 1.18 23.02
N HIS A 392 -5.50 0.31 23.68
CA HIS A 392 -6.96 0.33 23.67
C HIS A 392 -7.56 1.39 24.61
N GLU A 393 -6.92 1.70 25.73
CA GLU A 393 -7.42 2.64 26.73
C GLU A 393 -7.07 4.10 26.43
N THR A 394 -5.98 4.36 25.69
CA THR A 394 -5.51 5.73 25.45
C THR A 394 -6.35 6.50 24.45
N GLN A 395 -6.68 7.76 24.79
CA GLN A 395 -7.28 8.73 23.87
C GLN A 395 -6.24 9.66 23.20
N SER A 396 -4.98 9.59 23.65
CA SER A 396 -3.90 10.41 23.12
C SER A 396 -3.36 9.82 21.81
N GLN A 397 -3.49 10.55 20.73
CA GLN A 397 -2.92 10.16 19.42
C GLN A 397 -1.40 10.00 19.48
N TYR A 398 -0.71 10.83 20.26
CA TYR A 398 0.73 10.73 20.44
C TYR A 398 1.12 9.39 21.11
N MET A 399 0.46 9.05 22.24
CA MET A 399 0.71 7.78 22.94
C MET A 399 0.37 6.57 22.07
N ARG A 400 -0.69 6.65 21.27
CA ARG A 400 -1.06 5.59 20.35
C ARG A 400 0.00 5.38 19.27
N ALA A 401 0.47 6.47 18.64
CA ALA A 401 1.54 6.42 17.65
C ALA A 401 2.86 5.85 18.22
N GLU A 402 3.19 6.21 19.46
CA GLU A 402 4.38 5.69 20.14
C GLU A 402 4.30 4.18 20.45
N ILE A 403 3.09 3.67 20.75
CA ILE A 403 2.87 2.23 20.95
C ILE A 403 2.87 1.51 19.59
N GLU A 404 2.31 2.12 18.54
CA GLU A 404 2.32 1.58 17.17
C GLU A 404 3.73 1.32 16.64
N GLU A 405 4.74 2.08 17.11
CA GLU A 405 6.15 1.80 16.79
C GLU A 405 6.64 0.42 17.31
N CYS A 406 5.94 -0.16 18.29
CA CYS A 406 6.21 -1.50 18.81
C CYS A 406 5.26 -2.57 18.27
N MET A 407 4.45 -2.25 17.24
CA MET A 407 3.49 -3.17 16.62
C MET A 407 3.94 -3.56 15.22
N SER A 408 3.61 -4.79 14.84
CA SER A 408 3.77 -5.28 13.46
C SER A 408 2.45 -5.79 12.90
N GLU A 409 2.30 -5.70 11.59
CA GLU A 409 1.17 -6.30 10.88
C GLU A 409 1.39 -7.81 10.78
N THR A 410 0.51 -8.58 11.40
CA THR A 410 0.54 -10.04 11.36
C THR A 410 -0.73 -10.60 10.72
N PRO A 411 -0.63 -11.71 9.94
CA PRO A 411 -1.82 -12.35 9.40
C PRO A 411 -2.79 -12.77 10.51
N CYS A 412 -4.07 -12.48 10.33
CA CYS A 412 -5.11 -12.84 11.30
C CYS A 412 -5.15 -14.36 11.53
N LYS A 413 -4.91 -14.81 12.75
CA LYS A 413 -4.87 -16.25 13.10
C LYS A 413 -6.18 -16.99 12.83
N ALA A 414 -7.33 -16.31 12.81
CA ALA A 414 -8.63 -16.93 12.61
C ALA A 414 -8.90 -17.28 11.13
N CYS A 415 -8.49 -16.41 10.19
CA CYS A 415 -8.70 -16.60 8.76
C CYS A 415 -7.40 -16.88 7.99
N GLY A 416 -6.24 -16.90 8.65
CA GLY A 416 -4.94 -17.10 7.99
C GLY A 416 -4.61 -16.03 6.95
N GLY A 417 -5.03 -14.77 7.15
CA GLY A 417 -4.86 -13.68 6.19
C GLY A 417 -5.94 -13.60 5.10
N ARG A 418 -6.80 -14.60 4.96
CA ARG A 418 -7.77 -14.76 3.85
C ARG A 418 -9.01 -13.86 3.93
N ARG A 419 -9.15 -13.02 4.96
CA ARG A 419 -10.17 -11.96 5.13
C ARG A 419 -11.62 -12.45 5.33
N LEU A 420 -11.97 -13.66 4.93
CA LEU A 420 -13.32 -14.22 4.91
C LEU A 420 -13.59 -15.14 6.10
N ARG A 421 -14.87 -15.40 6.34
CA ARG A 421 -15.34 -16.43 7.27
C ARG A 421 -15.00 -17.83 6.77
N LYS A 422 -14.94 -18.80 7.69
CA LYS A 422 -14.60 -20.20 7.39
C LYS A 422 -15.61 -20.86 6.44
N GLU A 423 -16.87 -20.50 6.53
CA GLU A 423 -17.96 -21.01 5.69
C GLU A 423 -17.76 -20.56 4.22
N ALA A 424 -17.38 -19.30 4.00
CA ALA A 424 -17.07 -18.78 2.66
C ALA A 424 -15.79 -19.40 2.09
N LEU A 425 -14.80 -19.65 2.93
CA LEU A 425 -13.54 -20.30 2.55
C LEU A 425 -13.72 -21.82 2.31
N ALA A 426 -14.84 -22.39 2.68
CA ALA A 426 -15.14 -23.79 2.43
C ALA A 426 -15.86 -24.05 1.08
N VAL A 427 -16.05 -23.01 0.25
CA VAL A 427 -16.68 -23.14 -1.08
C VAL A 427 -15.60 -23.11 -2.14
N THR A 428 -15.62 -24.07 -3.07
CA THR A 428 -14.62 -24.22 -4.13
C THR A 428 -15.24 -24.15 -5.52
N VAL A 429 -14.45 -23.64 -6.49
CA VAL A 429 -14.71 -23.74 -7.93
C VAL A 429 -13.46 -24.37 -8.55
N GLY A 430 -13.61 -25.48 -9.30
CA GLY A 430 -12.46 -26.22 -9.82
C GLY A 430 -11.47 -26.66 -8.72
N GLY A 431 -11.96 -26.97 -7.52
CA GLY A 431 -11.16 -27.39 -6.38
C GLY A 431 -10.41 -26.26 -5.65
N LYS A 432 -10.60 -24.99 -6.04
CA LYS A 432 -9.98 -23.82 -5.40
C LYS A 432 -10.99 -22.93 -4.71
N THR A 433 -10.63 -22.41 -3.54
CA THR A 433 -11.40 -21.38 -2.84
C THR A 433 -11.21 -20.02 -3.52
N ILE A 434 -12.14 -19.08 -3.27
CA ILE A 434 -12.01 -17.71 -3.80
C ILE A 434 -10.74 -17.01 -3.31
N ALA A 435 -10.30 -17.28 -2.09
CA ALA A 435 -9.08 -16.72 -1.53
C ALA A 435 -7.83 -17.29 -2.23
N GLU A 436 -7.79 -18.60 -2.48
CA GLU A 436 -6.68 -19.24 -3.20
C GLU A 436 -6.55 -18.73 -4.63
N MET A 437 -7.67 -18.51 -5.35
CA MET A 437 -7.60 -17.85 -6.65
C MET A 437 -7.12 -16.40 -6.55
N ALA A 438 -7.58 -15.66 -5.52
CA ALA A 438 -7.13 -14.28 -5.32
C ALA A 438 -5.64 -14.19 -4.96
N ASP A 439 -5.07 -15.20 -4.32
CA ASP A 439 -3.65 -15.29 -3.96
C ASP A 439 -2.76 -15.75 -5.14
N MET A 440 -3.34 -16.18 -6.24
CA MET A 440 -2.58 -16.52 -7.44
C MET A 440 -2.07 -15.27 -8.14
N PRO A 441 -0.85 -15.29 -8.72
CA PRO A 441 -0.42 -14.32 -9.71
C PRO A 441 -1.43 -14.26 -10.87
N VAL A 442 -1.62 -13.07 -11.45
CA VAL A 442 -2.57 -12.84 -12.56
C VAL A 442 -2.35 -13.84 -13.71
N GLY A 443 -1.08 -14.14 -14.07
CA GLY A 443 -0.76 -15.13 -15.09
C GLY A 443 -1.34 -16.50 -14.75
N ASN A 444 -1.10 -17.00 -13.55
CA ASN A 444 -1.58 -18.31 -13.09
C ASN A 444 -3.12 -18.33 -12.94
N ALA A 445 -3.73 -17.18 -12.56
CA ALA A 445 -5.18 -17.05 -12.47
C ALA A 445 -5.84 -17.19 -13.87
N ILE A 446 -5.21 -16.68 -14.94
CA ILE A 446 -5.66 -16.89 -16.32
C ILE A 446 -5.62 -18.37 -16.67
N ASP A 447 -4.48 -19.04 -16.44
CA ASP A 447 -4.30 -20.45 -16.72
C ASP A 447 -5.31 -21.32 -15.95
N PHE A 448 -5.57 -20.98 -14.67
CA PHE A 448 -6.59 -21.64 -13.85
C PHE A 448 -7.99 -21.49 -14.46
N VAL A 449 -8.39 -20.27 -14.83
CA VAL A 449 -9.71 -20.02 -15.44
C VAL A 449 -9.87 -20.74 -16.78
N ASP A 450 -8.79 -20.86 -17.58
CA ASP A 450 -8.78 -21.60 -18.84
C ASP A 450 -8.88 -23.12 -18.65
N SER A 451 -8.36 -23.63 -17.55
CA SER A 451 -8.36 -25.06 -17.20
C SER A 451 -9.66 -25.56 -16.54
N LEU A 452 -10.62 -24.65 -16.24
CA LEU A 452 -11.86 -25.02 -15.54
C LEU A 452 -12.71 -26.01 -16.34
N VAL A 453 -12.95 -27.19 -15.76
CA VAL A 453 -13.87 -28.18 -16.29
C VAL A 453 -15.23 -27.99 -15.60
N LEU A 454 -16.20 -27.52 -16.34
CA LEU A 454 -17.56 -27.26 -15.86
C LEU A 454 -18.56 -28.18 -16.56
N THR A 455 -19.60 -28.59 -15.85
CA THR A 455 -20.74 -29.30 -16.45
C THR A 455 -21.45 -28.42 -17.47
N PRO A 456 -22.24 -28.97 -18.41
CA PRO A 456 -22.98 -28.16 -19.40
C PRO A 456 -23.87 -27.08 -18.76
N LYS A 457 -24.50 -27.37 -17.64
CA LYS A 457 -25.34 -26.42 -16.88
C LYS A 457 -24.50 -25.28 -16.29
N GLU A 458 -23.41 -25.61 -15.62
CA GLU A 458 -22.51 -24.65 -15.01
C GLU A 458 -21.85 -23.77 -16.06
N ARG A 459 -21.50 -24.33 -17.22
CA ARG A 459 -20.91 -23.59 -18.34
C ARG A 459 -21.84 -22.47 -18.83
N ILE A 460 -23.13 -22.76 -19.00
CA ILE A 460 -24.11 -21.76 -19.41
C ILE A 460 -24.20 -20.62 -18.39
N ILE A 461 -24.18 -20.95 -17.10
CA ILE A 461 -24.25 -19.97 -15.99
C ILE A 461 -22.96 -19.13 -15.94
N ALA A 462 -21.80 -19.77 -16.06
CA ALA A 462 -20.49 -19.15 -15.84
C ALA A 462 -19.93 -18.42 -17.07
N GLU A 463 -20.38 -18.71 -18.28
CA GLU A 463 -19.77 -18.25 -19.54
C GLU A 463 -19.53 -16.73 -19.57
N ARG A 464 -20.56 -15.93 -19.27
CA ARG A 464 -20.44 -14.48 -19.27
C ARG A 464 -19.51 -13.99 -18.17
N ILE A 465 -19.56 -14.60 -16.98
CA ILE A 465 -18.74 -14.24 -15.83
C ILE A 465 -17.27 -14.54 -16.13
N LEU A 466 -16.99 -15.73 -16.65
CA LEU A 466 -15.62 -16.15 -17.01
C LEU A 466 -15.04 -15.28 -18.13
N LYS A 467 -15.85 -14.87 -19.11
CA LYS A 467 -15.43 -13.93 -20.16
C LYS A 467 -14.95 -12.62 -19.57
N GLU A 468 -15.71 -12.02 -18.64
CA GLU A 468 -15.35 -10.78 -17.96
C GLU A 468 -14.08 -10.93 -17.12
N ILE A 469 -13.96 -12.03 -16.35
CA ILE A 469 -12.77 -12.32 -15.56
C ILE A 469 -11.53 -12.44 -16.46
N LYS A 470 -11.60 -13.24 -17.53
CA LYS A 470 -10.50 -13.44 -18.48
C LYS A 470 -10.06 -12.14 -19.13
N GLN A 471 -11.01 -11.34 -19.57
CA GLN A 471 -10.74 -10.08 -20.23
C GLN A 471 -10.01 -9.11 -19.31
N ARG A 472 -10.48 -8.93 -18.08
CA ARG A 472 -9.85 -8.05 -17.08
C ARG A 472 -8.47 -8.55 -16.63
N LEU A 473 -8.32 -9.85 -16.39
CA LEU A 473 -7.00 -10.46 -16.12
C LEU A 473 -6.04 -10.27 -17.31
N GLY A 474 -6.54 -10.41 -18.55
CA GLY A 474 -5.78 -10.16 -19.77
C GLY A 474 -5.28 -8.71 -19.86
N PHE A 475 -6.08 -7.73 -19.48
CA PHE A 475 -5.64 -6.33 -19.45
C PHE A 475 -4.52 -6.10 -18.43
N LEU A 476 -4.61 -6.70 -17.23
CA LEU A 476 -3.53 -6.62 -16.25
C LEU A 476 -2.22 -7.24 -16.78
N LYS A 477 -2.31 -8.37 -17.49
CA LYS A 477 -1.17 -9.01 -18.13
C LYS A 477 -0.55 -8.13 -19.21
N ASN A 478 -1.40 -7.46 -20.02
CA ASN A 478 -0.96 -6.62 -21.14
C ASN A 478 -0.23 -5.34 -20.68
N VAL A 479 -0.52 -4.85 -19.47
CA VAL A 479 0.22 -3.71 -18.87
C VAL A 479 1.40 -4.15 -18.02
N GLY A 480 1.84 -5.42 -18.12
CA GLY A 480 3.01 -5.94 -17.41
C GLY A 480 2.82 -6.19 -15.91
N LEU A 481 1.58 -6.50 -15.48
CA LEU A 481 1.24 -6.78 -14.07
C LEU A 481 0.86 -8.24 -13.83
N ASP A 482 1.36 -9.15 -14.63
CA ASP A 482 1.08 -10.58 -14.56
C ASP A 482 1.61 -11.27 -13.29
N TYR A 483 2.59 -10.67 -12.63
CA TYR A 483 3.17 -11.12 -11.36
C TYR A 483 2.34 -10.74 -10.12
N LEU A 484 1.43 -9.76 -10.22
CA LEU A 484 0.62 -9.32 -9.07
C LEU A 484 -0.44 -10.36 -8.71
N THR A 485 -0.76 -10.44 -7.41
CA THR A 485 -1.88 -11.21 -6.91
C THR A 485 -3.12 -10.32 -6.74
N LEU A 486 -4.32 -10.86 -6.93
CA LEU A 486 -5.56 -10.10 -6.73
C LEU A 486 -5.84 -9.75 -5.26
N SER A 487 -5.27 -10.52 -4.33
CA SER A 487 -5.36 -10.30 -2.87
C SER A 487 -4.46 -9.17 -2.37
N ARG A 488 -3.45 -8.74 -3.16
CA ARG A 488 -2.49 -7.71 -2.76
C ARG A 488 -3.19 -6.40 -2.44
N GLY A 489 -2.88 -5.84 -1.27
CA GLY A 489 -3.45 -4.58 -0.80
C GLY A 489 -3.06 -3.40 -1.69
N ALA A 490 -4.02 -2.54 -2.03
CA ALA A 490 -3.76 -1.38 -2.88
C ALA A 490 -2.76 -0.39 -2.24
N SER A 491 -2.67 -0.35 -0.90
CA SER A 491 -1.72 0.48 -0.16
C SER A 491 -0.27 0.03 -0.27
N THR A 492 -0.02 -1.22 -0.70
CA THR A 492 1.33 -1.80 -0.85
C THR A 492 1.87 -1.70 -2.28
N LEU A 493 1.08 -1.12 -3.19
CA LEU A 493 1.46 -0.95 -4.59
C LEU A 493 2.38 0.26 -4.76
N SER A 494 3.35 0.14 -5.66
CA SER A 494 4.12 1.29 -6.13
C SER A 494 3.23 2.26 -6.92
N GLY A 495 3.67 3.50 -7.08
CA GLY A 495 2.95 4.50 -7.88
C GLY A 495 2.66 4.02 -9.30
N GLY A 496 3.66 3.45 -9.97
CA GLY A 496 3.53 2.90 -11.31
C GLY A 496 2.61 1.67 -11.38
N GLU A 497 2.66 0.74 -10.42
CA GLU A 497 1.73 -0.39 -10.34
C GLU A 497 0.28 0.08 -10.21
N SER A 498 0.03 1.04 -9.31
CA SER A 498 -1.31 1.61 -9.09
C SER A 498 -1.86 2.29 -10.35
N GLN A 499 -1.03 3.06 -11.04
CA GLN A 499 -1.38 3.75 -12.29
C GLN A 499 -1.72 2.76 -13.41
N ARG A 500 -0.91 1.70 -13.59
CA ARG A 500 -1.16 0.65 -14.59
C ARG A 500 -2.42 -0.16 -14.30
N ILE A 501 -2.74 -0.41 -13.03
CA ILE A 501 -4.01 -1.03 -12.65
C ILE A 501 -5.19 -0.16 -13.10
N ARG A 502 -5.12 1.16 -12.89
CA ARG A 502 -6.16 2.09 -13.38
C ARG A 502 -6.24 2.09 -14.90
N LEU A 503 -5.10 2.14 -15.58
CA LEU A 503 -5.05 2.06 -17.04
C LEU A 503 -5.73 0.76 -17.54
N ALA A 504 -5.38 -0.39 -16.95
CA ALA A 504 -6.01 -1.68 -17.27
C ALA A 504 -7.53 -1.67 -17.05
N THR A 505 -7.99 -1.05 -15.96
CA THR A 505 -9.42 -0.91 -15.65
C THR A 505 -10.15 -0.03 -16.68
N GLN A 506 -9.53 1.09 -17.10
CA GLN A 506 -10.11 1.99 -18.11
C GLN A 506 -10.15 1.36 -19.51
N ILE A 507 -9.13 0.60 -19.89
CA ILE A 507 -9.12 -0.18 -21.13
C ILE A 507 -10.26 -1.21 -21.11
N GLY A 508 -10.47 -1.84 -19.95
CA GLY A 508 -11.56 -2.78 -19.72
C GLY A 508 -12.96 -2.21 -19.94
N ALA A 509 -13.12 -0.90 -19.71
CA ALA A 509 -14.38 -0.20 -19.97
C ALA A 509 -14.68 -0.02 -21.47
N SER A 510 -13.70 -0.24 -22.36
CA SER A 510 -13.82 -0.15 -23.84
C SER A 510 -14.49 1.13 -24.33
N LEU A 511 -14.21 2.27 -23.69
CA LEU A 511 -14.76 3.56 -24.09
C LEU A 511 -14.12 4.02 -25.40
N VAL A 512 -14.93 4.65 -26.25
CA VAL A 512 -14.52 5.18 -27.56
C VAL A 512 -14.82 6.69 -27.62
N GLY A 513 -13.96 7.44 -28.32
CA GLY A 513 -14.09 8.89 -28.48
C GLY A 513 -13.75 9.69 -27.22
N VAL A 514 -12.98 9.12 -26.29
CA VAL A 514 -12.54 9.72 -25.03
C VAL A 514 -11.13 10.31 -25.19
N LEU A 515 -10.84 11.34 -24.42
CA LEU A 515 -9.51 11.90 -24.27
C LEU A 515 -8.86 11.33 -22.99
N TYR A 516 -7.88 10.46 -23.13
CA TYR A 516 -7.07 9.97 -22.01
C TYR A 516 -5.86 10.87 -21.80
N ILE A 517 -5.62 11.24 -20.55
CA ILE A 517 -4.44 12.02 -20.16
C ILE A 517 -3.68 11.23 -19.10
N LEU A 518 -2.44 10.84 -19.42
CA LEU A 518 -1.61 9.98 -18.59
C LEU A 518 -0.36 10.74 -18.13
N ASP A 519 0.02 10.55 -16.86
CA ASP A 519 1.21 11.16 -16.25
C ASP A 519 2.28 10.08 -16.10
N GLU A 520 3.32 10.12 -16.95
CA GLU A 520 4.49 9.24 -16.88
C GLU A 520 4.16 7.73 -16.69
N PRO A 521 3.38 7.11 -17.60
CA PRO A 521 2.95 5.73 -17.42
C PRO A 521 4.06 4.69 -17.52
N SER A 522 5.25 5.04 -18.03
CA SER A 522 6.43 4.18 -18.13
C SER A 522 7.22 4.05 -16.81
N ILE A 523 6.85 4.80 -15.77
CA ILE A 523 7.56 4.83 -14.49
C ILE A 523 7.72 3.42 -13.89
N GLY A 524 8.97 3.10 -13.46
CA GLY A 524 9.32 1.85 -12.80
C GLY A 524 9.17 0.63 -13.69
N LEU A 525 9.11 0.82 -15.02
CA LEU A 525 9.10 -0.26 -15.99
C LEU A 525 10.51 -0.59 -16.49
N HIS A 526 10.76 -1.88 -16.57
CA HIS A 526 11.85 -2.38 -17.41
C HIS A 526 11.49 -2.18 -18.90
N GLN A 527 12.47 -1.95 -19.76
CA GLN A 527 12.25 -1.70 -21.19
C GLN A 527 11.37 -2.75 -21.88
N ARG A 528 11.55 -4.04 -21.55
CA ARG A 528 10.69 -5.12 -22.04
C ARG A 528 9.20 -4.91 -21.72
N ASP A 529 8.90 -4.39 -20.53
CA ASP A 529 7.50 -4.18 -20.11
C ASP A 529 6.96 -2.86 -20.67
N ASN A 530 7.85 -1.88 -20.98
CA ASN A 530 7.51 -0.65 -21.69
C ASN A 530 6.97 -0.92 -23.09
N ASP A 531 7.55 -1.87 -23.81
CA ASP A 531 7.06 -2.31 -25.14
C ASP A 531 5.60 -2.79 -25.08
N LYS A 532 5.23 -3.55 -24.01
CA LYS A 532 3.84 -4.00 -23.81
C LYS A 532 2.89 -2.84 -23.51
N LEU A 533 3.35 -1.88 -22.70
CA LEU A 533 2.59 -0.66 -22.42
C LEU A 533 2.34 0.14 -23.70
N LEU A 534 3.38 0.37 -24.51
CA LEU A 534 3.27 1.07 -25.79
C LEU A 534 2.30 0.40 -26.76
N ALA A 535 2.35 -0.91 -26.88
CA ALA A 535 1.38 -1.68 -27.67
C ALA A 535 -0.05 -1.46 -27.17
N THR A 536 -0.22 -1.42 -25.85
CA THR A 536 -1.52 -1.18 -25.20
C THR A 536 -2.05 0.23 -25.45
N LEU A 537 -1.19 1.27 -25.37
CA LEU A 537 -1.56 2.65 -25.67
C LEU A 537 -1.93 2.84 -27.16
N LYS A 538 -1.18 2.21 -28.07
CA LYS A 538 -1.50 2.20 -29.51
C LYS A 538 -2.85 1.54 -29.77
N ASN A 539 -3.13 0.42 -29.15
CA ASN A 539 -4.44 -0.25 -29.26
C ASN A 539 -5.58 0.66 -28.76
N LEU A 540 -5.37 1.36 -27.64
CA LEU A 540 -6.36 2.29 -27.09
C LEU A 540 -6.62 3.48 -28.04
N ARG A 541 -5.58 4.00 -28.70
CA ARG A 541 -5.69 4.99 -29.77
C ARG A 541 -6.48 4.46 -30.96
N ASP A 542 -6.15 3.24 -31.41
CA ASP A 542 -6.73 2.63 -32.61
C ASP A 542 -8.22 2.29 -32.43
N LEU A 543 -8.70 2.23 -31.18
CA LEU A 543 -10.13 2.19 -30.85
C LEU A 543 -10.86 3.53 -31.09
N GLY A 544 -10.18 4.59 -31.54
CA GLY A 544 -10.75 5.91 -31.80
C GLY A 544 -10.71 6.85 -30.59
N ASN A 545 -9.69 6.71 -29.74
CA ASN A 545 -9.45 7.60 -28.60
C ASN A 545 -8.29 8.54 -28.88
N SER A 546 -8.33 9.71 -28.25
CA SER A 546 -7.21 10.64 -28.20
C SER A 546 -6.41 10.40 -26.92
N LEU A 547 -5.08 10.29 -27.05
CA LEU A 547 -4.18 10.08 -25.90
C LEU A 547 -3.21 11.25 -25.78
N ILE A 548 -3.14 11.86 -24.61
CA ILE A 548 -2.09 12.81 -24.24
C ILE A 548 -1.28 12.16 -23.11
N VAL A 549 0.02 11.99 -23.35
CA VAL A 549 0.93 11.35 -22.39
C VAL A 549 2.02 12.35 -22.03
N VAL A 550 2.16 12.68 -20.76
CA VAL A 550 3.32 13.43 -20.27
C VAL A 550 4.42 12.40 -20.04
N GLU A 551 5.53 12.54 -20.79
CA GLU A 551 6.58 11.50 -20.75
C GLU A 551 7.99 12.04 -20.99
N HIS A 552 8.97 11.26 -20.50
CA HIS A 552 10.39 11.50 -20.62
C HIS A 552 11.16 10.34 -21.25
N ASP A 553 10.52 9.18 -21.35
CA ASP A 553 11.10 7.97 -21.91
C ASP A 553 11.28 8.08 -23.43
N GLU A 554 12.49 7.79 -23.93
CA GLU A 554 12.85 7.92 -25.33
C GLU A 554 11.99 7.03 -26.24
N ASP A 555 11.74 5.77 -25.87
CA ASP A 555 10.96 4.85 -26.68
C ASP A 555 9.50 5.31 -26.80
N THR A 556 8.94 5.85 -25.75
CA THR A 556 7.58 6.42 -25.75
C THR A 556 7.51 7.68 -26.62
N ILE A 557 8.51 8.57 -26.54
CA ILE A 557 8.58 9.77 -27.36
C ILE A 557 8.69 9.38 -28.84
N ARG A 558 9.55 8.42 -29.19
CA ARG A 558 9.72 7.93 -30.57
C ARG A 558 8.48 7.20 -31.12
N ALA A 559 7.68 6.62 -30.24
CA ALA A 559 6.44 5.90 -30.62
C ALA A 559 5.24 6.82 -30.82
N ALA A 560 5.36 8.12 -30.50
CA ALA A 560 4.29 9.11 -30.57
C ALA A 560 3.96 9.47 -32.03
N ASP A 561 2.66 9.72 -32.29
CA ASP A 561 2.22 10.30 -33.57
C ASP A 561 2.46 11.81 -33.66
N TYR A 562 2.52 12.47 -32.51
CA TYR A 562 2.72 13.91 -32.38
C TYR A 562 3.37 14.24 -31.03
N ILE A 563 4.34 15.15 -31.03
CA ILE A 563 5.08 15.53 -29.82
C ILE A 563 4.91 17.03 -29.59
N VAL A 564 4.78 17.42 -28.34
CA VAL A 564 4.77 18.82 -27.89
C VAL A 564 5.90 18.99 -26.88
N ASP A 565 6.95 19.71 -27.25
CA ASP A 565 8.08 20.02 -26.37
C ASP A 565 7.86 21.36 -25.67
N ILE A 566 7.80 21.32 -24.32
CA ILE A 566 7.51 22.47 -23.47
C ILE A 566 8.75 22.89 -22.71
N GLY A 567 9.14 24.17 -22.83
CA GLY A 567 10.34 24.68 -22.24
C GLY A 567 10.48 26.20 -22.38
N PRO A 568 11.67 26.72 -22.70
CA PRO A 568 12.95 26.00 -22.89
C PRO A 568 13.61 25.54 -21.59
N LYS A 569 13.23 26.11 -20.43
CA LYS A 569 13.75 25.79 -19.09
C LYS A 569 12.61 25.48 -18.13
N ALA A 570 12.90 25.41 -16.84
CA ALA A 570 11.95 25.17 -15.78
C ALA A 570 11.41 26.47 -15.14
N GLY A 571 10.29 26.40 -14.43
CA GLY A 571 9.70 27.49 -13.65
C GLY A 571 9.36 28.72 -14.50
N VAL A 572 9.76 29.89 -14.04
CA VAL A 572 9.48 31.18 -14.74
C VAL A 572 10.18 31.29 -16.11
N HIS A 573 11.23 30.52 -16.35
CA HIS A 573 11.93 30.44 -17.61
C HIS A 573 11.36 29.38 -18.57
N GLY A 574 10.37 28.61 -18.14
CA GLY A 574 9.61 27.63 -18.93
C GLY A 574 8.29 28.20 -19.44
N GLY A 575 7.34 27.31 -19.69
CA GLY A 575 5.96 27.67 -20.02
C GLY A 575 5.73 28.08 -21.47
N GLU A 576 6.61 27.77 -22.40
CA GLU A 576 6.48 28.03 -23.84
C GLU A 576 6.46 26.70 -24.61
N VAL A 577 5.74 26.65 -25.73
CA VAL A 577 5.91 25.55 -26.70
C VAL A 577 7.18 25.83 -27.50
N VAL A 578 8.21 25.03 -27.28
CA VAL A 578 9.49 25.12 -27.97
C VAL A 578 9.38 24.63 -29.41
N CYS A 579 8.78 23.46 -29.56
CA CYS A 579 8.51 22.82 -30.83
C CYS A 579 7.32 21.87 -30.70
N ALA A 580 6.58 21.64 -31.82
CA ALA A 580 5.52 20.67 -31.85
C ALA A 580 5.43 20.06 -33.25
N GLY A 581 5.33 18.73 -33.35
CA GLY A 581 5.31 18.03 -34.64
C GLY A 581 5.64 16.55 -34.51
N SER A 582 6.19 15.98 -35.57
CA SER A 582 6.72 14.61 -35.60
C SER A 582 8.04 14.51 -34.83
N VAL A 583 8.56 13.30 -34.66
CA VAL A 583 9.91 13.06 -34.07
C VAL A 583 10.98 13.79 -34.87
N GLU A 584 10.87 13.78 -36.20
CA GLU A 584 11.80 14.44 -37.11
C GLU A 584 11.81 15.96 -36.92
N ASP A 585 10.61 16.55 -36.74
CA ASP A 585 10.49 18.01 -36.48
C ASP A 585 11.14 18.38 -35.15
N ILE A 586 10.97 17.59 -34.11
CA ILE A 586 11.59 17.79 -32.81
C ILE A 586 13.13 17.66 -32.90
N CYS A 587 13.62 16.64 -33.58
CA CYS A 587 15.06 16.41 -33.79
C CYS A 587 15.72 17.53 -34.60
N ALA A 588 15.01 18.17 -35.53
CA ALA A 588 15.49 19.29 -36.33
C ALA A 588 15.47 20.62 -35.56
N CYS A 589 14.71 20.73 -34.47
CA CYS A 589 14.60 21.97 -33.71
C CYS A 589 15.81 22.18 -32.79
N GLU A 590 16.67 23.14 -33.13
CA GLU A 590 17.87 23.44 -32.34
C GLU A 590 17.59 23.96 -30.92
N ARG A 591 16.41 24.58 -30.69
CA ARG A 591 16.00 25.07 -29.38
C ARG A 591 15.51 23.94 -28.45
N SER A 592 15.16 22.77 -29.01
CA SER A 592 14.66 21.63 -28.26
C SER A 592 15.78 20.82 -27.61
N LEU A 593 15.87 20.83 -26.31
CA LEU A 593 16.78 19.94 -25.58
C LEU A 593 16.42 18.47 -25.81
N THR A 594 15.10 18.13 -25.79
CA THR A 594 14.61 16.80 -26.14
C THR A 594 15.12 16.38 -27.52
N GLY A 595 14.97 17.26 -28.53
CA GLY A 595 15.43 16.99 -29.89
C GLY A 595 16.97 16.79 -29.99
N GLN A 596 17.74 17.50 -29.19
CA GLN A 596 19.20 17.32 -29.15
C GLN A 596 19.61 15.96 -28.59
N TYR A 597 18.90 15.42 -27.59
CA TYR A 597 19.13 14.07 -27.06
C TYR A 597 18.63 13.00 -28.05
N LEU A 598 17.42 13.13 -28.60
CA LEU A 598 16.85 12.19 -29.57
C LEU A 598 17.66 12.08 -30.86
N SER A 599 18.28 13.18 -31.30
CA SER A 599 19.17 13.21 -32.49
C SER A 599 20.59 12.73 -32.20
N GLY A 600 20.93 12.46 -30.92
CA GLY A 600 22.29 12.08 -30.52
C GLY A 600 23.32 13.22 -30.50
N LYS A 601 22.90 14.50 -30.72
CA LYS A 601 23.78 15.66 -30.58
C LYS A 601 24.26 15.80 -29.12
N LEU A 602 23.39 15.56 -28.18
CA LEU A 602 23.71 15.40 -26.76
C LEU A 602 23.50 13.94 -26.37
N ARG A 603 24.44 13.39 -25.62
CA ARG A 603 24.31 12.03 -25.05
C ARG A 603 25.09 11.93 -23.74
N ILE A 604 24.66 11.03 -22.90
CA ILE A 604 25.35 10.65 -21.68
C ILE A 604 26.49 9.69 -22.09
N PRO A 605 27.76 10.04 -21.84
CA PRO A 605 28.87 9.18 -22.27
C PRO A 605 28.97 7.90 -21.38
N VAL A 606 29.45 6.81 -21.97
CA VAL A 606 29.92 5.65 -21.22
C VAL A 606 31.25 5.97 -20.57
N PRO A 607 31.50 5.69 -19.30
CA PRO A 607 32.79 5.91 -18.64
C PRO A 607 33.91 5.11 -19.32
N GLU A 608 35.02 5.76 -19.60
CA GLU A 608 36.20 5.08 -20.18
C GLU A 608 36.84 4.07 -19.22
N LYS A 609 36.69 4.28 -17.92
CA LYS A 609 37.20 3.39 -16.87
C LYS A 609 36.19 3.24 -15.77
N ARG A 610 35.98 2.00 -15.32
CA ARG A 610 35.15 1.67 -14.16
C ARG A 610 35.99 1.78 -12.87
N ARG A 611 35.31 2.24 -11.77
CA ARG A 611 35.92 2.24 -10.44
C ARG A 611 36.17 0.80 -9.98
N LYS A 612 37.26 0.56 -9.28
CA LYS A 612 37.56 -0.75 -8.71
C LYS A 612 37.11 -0.84 -7.26
N ALA A 613 36.55 -1.96 -6.87
CA ALA A 613 36.14 -2.25 -5.49
C ALA A 613 37.36 -2.56 -4.61
N GLU A 614 38.05 -1.52 -4.12
CA GLU A 614 39.23 -1.69 -3.27
C GLU A 614 38.89 -1.83 -1.77
N LYS A 615 37.67 -1.52 -1.36
CA LYS A 615 37.23 -1.49 0.04
C LYS A 615 36.56 -2.80 0.51
N GLY A 616 36.52 -3.85 -0.32
CA GLY A 616 35.81 -5.08 -0.04
C GLY A 616 34.34 -5.06 -0.46
N SER A 617 33.52 -5.90 0.12
CA SER A 617 32.11 -6.04 -0.25
C SER A 617 31.21 -6.34 0.96
N ILE A 618 29.95 -5.94 0.87
CA ILE A 618 28.86 -6.42 1.73
C ILE A 618 28.34 -7.70 1.11
N ASN A 619 28.33 -8.79 1.85
CA ASN A 619 27.83 -10.07 1.36
C ASN A 619 26.57 -10.45 2.14
N ILE A 620 25.47 -10.62 1.44
CA ILE A 620 24.19 -11.13 1.95
C ILE A 620 24.12 -12.60 1.55
N ILE A 621 23.91 -13.46 2.52
CA ILE A 621 23.85 -14.92 2.35
C ILE A 621 22.44 -15.39 2.67
N GLY A 622 21.87 -16.19 1.79
CA GLY A 622 20.59 -16.85 2.03
C GLY A 622 19.39 -15.89 2.07
N ALA A 623 19.33 -14.89 1.21
CA ALA A 623 18.20 -13.96 1.14
C ALA A 623 16.90 -14.66 0.71
N LYS A 624 15.86 -14.60 1.56
CA LYS A 624 14.59 -15.36 1.40
C LYS A 624 13.33 -14.49 1.54
N GLU A 625 13.47 -13.18 1.57
CA GLU A 625 12.31 -12.30 1.77
C GLU A 625 11.45 -12.22 0.51
N ASN A 626 10.13 -12.24 0.69
CA ASN A 626 9.13 -12.24 -0.37
C ASN A 626 9.38 -13.34 -1.43
N ASN A 627 9.70 -12.94 -2.67
CA ASN A 627 9.94 -13.88 -3.77
C ASN A 627 11.40 -14.30 -3.94
N LEU A 628 12.32 -13.84 -3.09
CA LEU A 628 13.73 -14.20 -3.18
C LEU A 628 13.96 -15.70 -2.88
N LYS A 629 14.72 -16.39 -3.73
CA LYS A 629 14.90 -17.84 -3.70
C LYS A 629 16.22 -18.25 -3.05
N ASN A 630 16.45 -17.81 -1.80
CA ASN A 630 17.66 -18.18 -1.05
C ASN A 630 18.93 -17.81 -1.82
N ILE A 631 19.03 -16.53 -2.21
CA ILE A 631 20.14 -16.06 -3.03
C ILE A 631 21.27 -15.48 -2.18
N ASP A 632 22.47 -15.63 -2.70
CA ASP A 632 23.69 -15.00 -2.18
C ASP A 632 24.07 -13.83 -3.10
N VAL A 633 24.31 -12.65 -2.51
CA VAL A 633 24.58 -11.43 -3.26
C VAL A 633 25.70 -10.64 -2.61
N SER A 634 26.64 -10.15 -3.44
CA SER A 634 27.77 -9.31 -3.01
C SER A 634 27.62 -7.89 -3.57
N PHE A 635 27.68 -6.90 -2.69
CA PHE A 635 27.68 -5.48 -3.04
C PHE A 635 29.08 -4.91 -2.83
N PRO A 636 29.84 -4.58 -3.89
CA PRO A 636 31.16 -4.01 -3.77
C PRO A 636 31.11 -2.61 -3.14
N LEU A 637 32.06 -2.31 -2.25
CA LEU A 637 32.15 -1.05 -1.54
C LEU A 637 32.95 0.01 -2.30
N GLY A 638 32.56 1.29 -2.18
CA GLY A 638 33.23 2.44 -2.77
C GLY A 638 32.99 2.63 -4.26
N VAL A 639 31.97 2.00 -4.81
CA VAL A 639 31.57 2.04 -6.23
C VAL A 639 30.07 2.28 -6.39
N VAL A 640 29.64 2.50 -7.62
CA VAL A 640 28.23 2.60 -8.01
C VAL A 640 27.74 1.22 -8.43
N THR A 641 26.81 0.65 -7.69
CA THR A 641 26.15 -0.64 -8.00
C THR A 641 24.73 -0.41 -8.42
N CYS A 642 24.34 -0.81 -9.63
CA CYS A 642 22.95 -0.82 -10.08
C CYS A 642 22.31 -2.21 -9.85
N VAL A 643 21.17 -2.23 -9.17
CA VAL A 643 20.30 -3.41 -9.02
C VAL A 643 19.20 -3.30 -10.06
N THR A 644 19.23 -4.19 -11.04
CA THR A 644 18.39 -4.16 -12.24
C THR A 644 17.49 -5.40 -12.30
N GLY A 645 16.67 -5.48 -13.34
CA GLY A 645 15.77 -6.61 -13.60
C GLY A 645 14.33 -6.19 -13.84
N VAL A 646 13.52 -7.10 -14.33
CA VAL A 646 12.10 -6.86 -14.66
C VAL A 646 11.29 -6.43 -13.43
N SER A 647 10.13 -5.83 -13.66
CA SER A 647 9.22 -5.45 -12.58
C SER A 647 8.81 -6.67 -11.75
N GLY A 648 8.85 -6.57 -10.40
CA GLY A 648 8.54 -7.67 -9.50
C GLY A 648 9.62 -8.76 -9.37
N SER A 649 10.84 -8.57 -9.90
CA SER A 649 11.93 -9.56 -9.81
C SER A 649 12.55 -9.71 -8.39
N GLY A 650 12.23 -8.80 -7.46
CA GLY A 650 12.72 -8.86 -6.06
C GLY A 650 13.75 -7.79 -5.69
N LYS A 651 13.99 -6.79 -6.54
CA LYS A 651 14.96 -5.70 -6.30
C LYS A 651 14.76 -5.00 -4.95
N SER A 652 13.55 -4.49 -4.71
CA SER A 652 13.24 -3.80 -3.44
C SER A 652 13.26 -4.73 -2.24
N SER A 653 12.93 -6.03 -2.42
CA SER A 653 13.06 -7.04 -1.35
C SER A 653 14.53 -7.24 -0.95
N LEU A 654 15.45 -7.26 -1.90
CA LEU A 654 16.88 -7.39 -1.64
C LEU A 654 17.46 -6.11 -1.03
N VAL A 655 17.21 -4.96 -1.65
CA VAL A 655 17.86 -3.69 -1.30
C VAL A 655 17.18 -3.02 -0.11
N ASN A 656 15.84 -2.80 -0.18
CA ASN A 656 15.15 -2.03 0.84
C ASN A 656 14.82 -2.89 2.07
N GLU A 657 14.30 -4.12 1.88
CA GLU A 657 13.87 -4.95 3.00
C GLU A 657 15.04 -5.64 3.72
N ILE A 658 16.08 -6.08 3.00
CA ILE A 658 17.21 -6.78 3.62
C ILE A 658 18.39 -5.83 3.81
N LEU A 659 19.05 -5.34 2.74
CA LEU A 659 20.28 -4.56 2.83
C LEU A 659 20.08 -3.30 3.69
N TYR A 660 19.14 -2.44 3.31
CA TYR A 660 18.92 -1.17 4.00
C TYR A 660 18.50 -1.37 5.45
N LYS A 661 17.44 -2.18 5.70
CA LYS A 661 16.92 -2.36 7.06
C LYS A 661 17.95 -3.00 8.00
N THR A 662 18.75 -3.94 7.52
CA THR A 662 19.80 -4.57 8.33
C THR A 662 20.89 -3.58 8.73
N ILE A 663 21.43 -2.83 7.76
CA ILE A 663 22.49 -1.85 8.05
C ILE A 663 21.92 -0.69 8.89
N ALA A 664 20.69 -0.25 8.62
CA ALA A 664 20.04 0.80 9.41
C ALA A 664 19.83 0.37 10.88
N GLN A 665 19.45 -0.88 11.11
CA GLN A 665 19.34 -1.43 12.46
C GLN A 665 20.71 -1.43 13.18
N GLN A 666 21.76 -1.95 12.54
CA GLN A 666 23.06 -2.12 13.16
C GLN A 666 23.86 -0.82 13.29
N LYS A 667 23.87 0.04 12.26
CA LYS A 667 24.69 1.26 12.20
C LYS A 667 23.94 2.52 12.60
N ASN A 668 22.68 2.68 12.17
CA ASN A 668 21.87 3.86 12.48
C ASN A 668 21.02 3.67 13.76
N ARG A 669 21.03 2.47 14.39
CA ARG A 669 20.19 2.10 15.53
C ARG A 669 18.69 2.30 15.27
N ALA A 670 18.26 2.08 14.03
CA ALA A 670 16.87 2.23 13.64
C ALA A 670 16.02 1.08 14.21
N LYS A 671 14.77 1.37 14.53
CA LYS A 671 13.77 0.37 14.96
C LYS A 671 13.14 -0.30 13.72
N THR A 672 13.94 -0.91 12.87
CA THR A 672 13.46 -1.60 11.66
C THR A 672 13.65 -3.09 11.81
N LYS A 673 12.70 -3.86 11.27
CA LYS A 673 12.80 -5.32 11.19
C LYS A 673 13.29 -5.68 9.79
N PRO A 674 14.49 -6.24 9.65
CA PRO A 674 14.99 -6.72 8.36
C PRO A 674 14.15 -7.88 7.82
N GLY A 675 14.14 -8.03 6.49
CA GLY A 675 13.61 -9.22 5.83
C GLY A 675 14.42 -10.48 6.14
N LYS A 676 13.95 -11.62 5.69
CA LYS A 676 14.56 -12.95 6.00
C LYS A 676 15.84 -13.18 5.20
N TYR A 677 16.95 -13.44 5.89
CA TYR A 677 18.24 -13.84 5.35
C TYR A 677 18.97 -14.73 6.36
N GLU A 678 20.06 -15.39 5.96
CA GLU A 678 20.86 -16.24 6.87
C GLU A 678 21.97 -15.46 7.55
N ALA A 679 22.75 -14.70 6.79
CA ALA A 679 23.85 -13.89 7.32
C ALA A 679 24.14 -12.67 6.45
N ILE A 680 24.73 -11.64 7.06
CA ILE A 680 25.30 -10.49 6.37
C ILE A 680 26.71 -10.23 6.92
N THR A 681 27.68 -9.98 6.03
CA THR A 681 29.09 -9.73 6.41
C THR A 681 29.64 -8.51 5.65
N GLY A 682 30.79 -7.99 6.09
CA GLY A 682 31.45 -6.84 5.44
C GLY A 682 30.92 -5.49 5.87
N LEU A 683 30.31 -5.37 7.06
CA LEU A 683 29.75 -4.12 7.56
C LEU A 683 30.73 -3.28 8.40
N GLU A 684 31.94 -3.78 8.67
CA GLU A 684 32.88 -3.16 9.60
C GLU A 684 33.34 -1.77 9.14
N GLY A 685 33.51 -1.59 7.83
CA GLY A 685 33.95 -0.33 7.21
C GLY A 685 32.84 0.69 6.95
N ILE A 686 31.61 0.43 7.41
CA ILE A 686 30.45 1.28 7.15
C ILE A 686 30.09 2.08 8.38
N ASP A 687 29.99 3.41 8.24
CA ASP A 687 29.55 4.31 9.30
C ASP A 687 28.04 4.36 9.44
N LYS A 688 27.34 4.54 8.31
CA LYS A 688 25.89 4.69 8.24
C LYS A 688 25.34 4.31 6.87
N ILE A 689 24.03 4.11 6.81
CA ILE A 689 23.29 3.96 5.56
C ILE A 689 22.23 5.06 5.45
N ILE A 690 22.01 5.55 4.26
CA ILE A 690 21.03 6.60 3.95
C ILE A 690 20.17 6.14 2.80
N ASP A 691 18.86 6.15 3.02
CA ASP A 691 17.86 5.84 2.00
C ASP A 691 17.33 7.14 1.39
N ILE A 692 17.33 7.21 0.07
CA ILE A 692 16.86 8.34 -0.73
C ILE A 692 15.74 7.81 -1.64
N ASP A 693 14.56 7.66 -1.04
CA ASP A 693 13.34 7.19 -1.68
C ASP A 693 12.44 8.36 -2.14
N GLN A 694 11.36 8.04 -2.83
CA GLN A 694 10.37 9.01 -3.33
C GLN A 694 9.35 9.45 -2.26
N SER A 695 9.46 9.01 -1.01
CA SER A 695 8.55 9.40 0.06
C SER A 695 8.63 10.92 0.33
N PRO A 696 7.51 11.56 0.70
CA PRO A 696 7.49 12.99 0.99
C PRO A 696 8.50 13.37 2.08
N ILE A 697 9.12 14.55 1.96
CA ILE A 697 10.04 15.12 2.97
C ILE A 697 9.36 15.48 4.29
N GLY A 698 8.07 15.24 4.40
CA GLY A 698 7.26 15.41 5.62
C GLY A 698 5.78 15.24 5.32
N ARG A 699 5.02 14.92 6.36
CA ARG A 699 3.59 14.59 6.26
C ARG A 699 2.65 15.78 6.45
N THR A 700 3.18 16.95 6.78
CA THR A 700 2.37 18.13 7.11
C THR A 700 2.69 19.29 6.17
N PRO A 701 1.76 20.23 5.95
CA PRO A 701 2.00 21.45 5.16
C PRO A 701 3.14 22.34 5.69
N ARG A 702 3.61 22.11 6.92
CA ARG A 702 4.73 22.86 7.54
C ARG A 702 6.09 22.38 7.04
N SER A 703 6.18 21.14 6.62
CA SER A 703 7.41 20.61 6.03
C SER A 703 7.61 21.22 4.64
N ASN A 704 8.79 21.72 4.37
CA ASN A 704 9.15 22.35 3.11
C ASN A 704 10.66 22.19 2.82
N PRO A 705 11.15 22.50 1.63
CA PRO A 705 12.55 22.37 1.26
C PRO A 705 13.51 23.12 2.21
N ALA A 706 13.15 24.35 2.63
CA ALA A 706 13.99 25.14 3.55
C ALA A 706 14.11 24.51 4.95
N THR A 707 13.02 23.89 5.46
CA THR A 707 13.07 23.21 6.78
C THR A 707 13.84 21.91 6.72
N TYR A 708 13.67 21.13 5.65
CA TYR A 708 14.29 19.82 5.50
C TYR A 708 15.82 19.93 5.32
N THR A 709 16.29 20.87 4.50
CA THR A 709 17.73 21.12 4.29
C THR A 709 18.39 21.85 5.47
N GLY A 710 17.61 22.25 6.47
CA GLY A 710 18.11 23.06 7.57
C GLY A 710 18.46 24.51 7.19
N LEU A 711 18.15 24.95 5.99
CA LEU A 711 18.32 26.33 5.51
C LEU A 711 17.48 27.31 6.32
N PHE A 712 16.28 26.89 6.72
CA PHE A 712 15.35 27.72 7.48
C PHE A 712 15.89 28.13 8.86
N ASN A 713 16.75 27.32 9.49
CA ASN A 713 17.37 27.67 10.77
C ASN A 713 18.32 28.89 10.56
N ASP A 714 19.15 28.84 9.53
CA ASP A 714 20.07 29.93 9.22
C ASP A 714 19.32 31.21 8.81
N ILE A 715 18.20 31.09 8.09
CA ILE A 715 17.33 32.23 7.73
C ILE A 715 16.73 32.86 9.00
N ARG A 716 16.24 32.07 9.95
CA ARG A 716 15.66 32.58 11.20
C ARG A 716 16.69 33.31 12.06
N GLU A 717 17.91 32.77 12.15
CA GLU A 717 19.04 33.43 12.82
C GLU A 717 19.39 34.77 12.16
N LEU A 718 19.40 34.81 10.83
CA LEU A 718 19.64 36.02 10.07
C LEU A 718 18.58 37.11 10.38
N PHE A 719 17.27 36.72 10.34
CA PHE A 719 16.21 37.68 10.69
C PHE A 719 16.27 38.16 12.13
N ALA A 720 16.60 37.28 13.08
CA ALA A 720 16.81 37.66 14.48
C ALA A 720 18.00 38.60 14.67
N SER A 721 18.97 38.60 13.77
CA SER A 721 20.13 39.47 13.80
C SER A 721 19.90 40.88 13.21
N THR A 722 18.74 41.12 12.57
CA THR A 722 18.39 42.45 12.02
C THR A 722 18.17 43.47 13.15
N GLU A 723 18.37 44.74 12.83
CA GLU A 723 18.23 45.86 13.76
C GLU A 723 16.79 45.90 14.33
N ASP A 724 15.78 45.81 13.45
CA ASP A 724 14.36 45.81 13.83
C ASP A 724 14.03 44.68 14.80
N ALA A 725 14.54 43.46 14.58
CA ALA A 725 14.31 42.33 15.44
C ALA A 725 14.98 42.53 16.83
N ARG A 726 16.20 43.07 16.84
CA ARG A 726 16.93 43.34 18.10
C ARG A 726 16.25 44.42 18.94
N ILE A 727 15.79 45.50 18.32
CA ILE A 727 15.05 46.56 19.01
C ILE A 727 13.77 46.01 19.63
N ARG A 728 13.07 45.09 18.97
CA ARG A 728 11.84 44.47 19.46
C ARG A 728 12.08 43.27 20.39
N GLY A 729 13.33 42.87 20.64
CA GLY A 729 13.68 41.71 21.46
C GLY A 729 13.27 40.36 20.83
N TYR A 730 13.19 40.30 19.49
CA TYR A 730 12.80 39.10 18.78
C TYR A 730 13.97 38.14 18.58
N ASN A 731 13.84 36.92 19.08
CA ASN A 731 14.81 35.86 18.89
C ASN A 731 14.43 34.98 17.66
N ALA A 732 15.28 34.01 17.29
CA ALA A 732 15.04 33.10 16.16
C ALA A 732 13.74 32.29 16.30
N GLY A 733 13.23 32.09 17.53
CA GLY A 733 11.94 31.43 17.77
C GLY A 733 10.74 32.22 17.24
N ARG A 734 10.82 33.57 17.25
CA ARG A 734 9.79 34.46 16.72
C ARG A 734 9.53 34.22 15.22
N PHE A 735 10.57 33.88 14.49
CA PHE A 735 10.54 33.66 13.06
C PHE A 735 10.22 32.20 12.69
N SER A 736 9.79 31.38 13.67
CA SER A 736 9.36 29.99 13.43
C SER A 736 7.85 29.92 13.33
N PHE A 737 7.34 29.35 12.23
CA PHE A 737 5.91 29.04 12.11
C PHE A 737 5.47 27.82 12.92
N ASN A 738 6.40 27.08 13.52
CA ASN A 738 6.10 25.92 14.40
C ASN A 738 5.89 26.31 15.88
N VAL A 739 6.45 27.46 16.31
CA VAL A 739 6.45 27.90 17.71
C VAL A 739 5.46 29.04 17.90
N ARG A 740 4.80 29.09 19.06
CA ARG A 740 3.92 30.20 19.43
C ARG A 740 4.73 31.50 19.54
N GLY A 741 4.07 32.62 19.24
CA GLY A 741 4.62 33.98 19.38
C GLY A 741 4.76 34.70 18.04
N GLY A 742 5.28 34.09 17.00
CA GLY A 742 5.42 34.72 15.69
C GLY A 742 4.51 34.17 14.60
N ARG A 743 3.95 32.99 14.79
CA ARG A 743 3.06 32.35 13.82
C ARG A 743 1.63 32.88 13.87
N CYS A 744 0.88 32.73 12.81
CA CYS A 744 -0.56 32.90 12.84
C CYS A 744 -1.20 31.83 13.73
N GLU A 745 -1.92 32.23 14.77
CA GLU A 745 -2.55 31.27 15.70
C GLU A 745 -3.84 30.66 15.14
N ALA A 746 -4.51 31.29 14.16
CA ALA A 746 -5.70 30.73 13.51
C ALA A 746 -5.37 29.43 12.75
N CYS A 747 -4.34 29.44 11.91
CA CYS A 747 -3.87 28.27 11.19
C CYS A 747 -2.69 27.54 11.90
N LYS A 748 -2.28 28.02 13.07
CA LYS A 748 -1.13 27.49 13.84
C LYS A 748 0.17 27.38 13.03
N GLY A 749 0.33 28.24 12.00
CA GLY A 749 1.49 28.30 11.14
C GLY A 749 1.42 27.43 9.87
N ASP A 750 0.31 26.72 9.61
CA ASP A 750 0.12 25.92 8.41
C ASP A 750 -0.03 26.79 7.13
N GLY A 751 -0.57 28.02 7.29
CA GLY A 751 -0.95 28.89 6.18
C GLY A 751 -2.25 28.47 5.51
N LEU A 752 -2.70 27.25 5.75
CA LEU A 752 -3.89 26.64 5.20
C LEU A 752 -4.84 26.22 6.33
N GLN A 753 -6.11 26.20 6.05
CA GLN A 753 -7.13 25.57 6.89
C GLN A 753 -7.64 24.31 6.21
N ARG A 754 -7.68 23.21 6.95
CA ARG A 754 -8.25 21.95 6.49
C ARG A 754 -9.73 21.95 6.78
N ILE A 755 -10.53 21.80 5.75
CA ILE A 755 -11.97 21.59 5.83
C ILE A 755 -12.21 20.09 5.65
N GLU A 756 -12.67 19.45 6.73
CA GLU A 756 -12.97 18.01 6.71
C GLU A 756 -14.29 17.78 5.99
N MET A 757 -14.25 16.97 4.94
CA MET A 757 -15.40 16.59 4.13
C MET A 757 -15.75 15.14 4.39
N HIS A 758 -16.84 14.85 5.09
CA HIS A 758 -17.18 13.49 5.56
C HIS A 758 -17.23 12.41 4.47
N PHE A 759 -17.54 12.75 3.23
CA PHE A 759 -17.68 11.83 2.10
C PHE A 759 -16.76 12.13 0.91
N LEU A 760 -16.00 13.22 0.98
CA LEU A 760 -15.10 13.69 -0.06
C LEU A 760 -13.69 13.86 0.53
N PRO A 761 -12.64 13.95 -0.30
CA PRO A 761 -11.32 14.32 0.16
C PRO A 761 -11.33 15.67 0.86
N ASP A 762 -10.54 15.82 1.92
CA ASP A 762 -10.41 17.09 2.65
C ASP A 762 -9.93 18.20 1.72
N VAL A 763 -10.52 19.39 1.87
CA VAL A 763 -10.15 20.57 1.11
C VAL A 763 -9.23 21.44 1.96
N TYR A 764 -8.15 21.92 1.36
CA TYR A 764 -7.21 22.85 1.98
C TYR A 764 -7.40 24.23 1.34
N VAL A 765 -7.83 25.21 2.13
CA VAL A 765 -8.01 26.60 1.70
C VAL A 765 -6.99 27.51 2.39
N PRO A 766 -6.54 28.60 1.75
CA PRO A 766 -5.71 29.61 2.41
C PRO A 766 -6.37 30.12 3.70
N CYS A 767 -5.58 30.32 4.74
CA CYS A 767 -6.10 30.86 6.01
C CYS A 767 -6.56 32.30 5.83
N ASP A 768 -7.79 32.62 6.14
CA ASP A 768 -8.39 33.96 6.01
C ASP A 768 -7.71 35.04 6.85
N VAL A 769 -7.11 34.66 7.99
CA VAL A 769 -6.43 35.59 8.90
C VAL A 769 -5.06 35.99 8.38
N CYS A 770 -4.25 35.06 7.89
CA CYS A 770 -2.90 35.36 7.42
C CYS A 770 -2.77 35.33 5.89
N ASN A 771 -3.85 35.05 5.16
CA ASN A 771 -3.86 34.92 3.70
C ASN A 771 -2.71 34.04 3.17
N GLY A 772 -2.52 32.85 3.80
CA GLY A 772 -1.46 31.92 3.44
C GLY A 772 -0.06 32.26 3.97
N LYS A 773 0.15 33.42 4.60
CA LYS A 773 1.49 33.93 4.97
C LYS A 773 2.09 33.25 6.21
N ARG A 774 1.37 32.39 6.94
CA ARG A 774 1.83 31.58 8.09
C ARG A 774 2.18 32.36 9.38
N TYR A 775 2.47 33.65 9.29
CA TYR A 775 2.93 34.50 10.41
C TYR A 775 1.88 35.54 10.81
N ASN A 776 2.06 36.09 12.01
CA ASN A 776 1.32 37.26 12.46
C ASN A 776 1.89 38.53 11.84
N ARG A 777 1.15 39.63 11.94
CA ARG A 777 1.47 40.88 11.29
C ARG A 777 2.79 41.49 11.79
N GLU A 778 3.03 41.44 13.11
CA GLU A 778 4.22 42.04 13.73
C GLU A 778 5.52 41.34 13.27
N THR A 779 5.47 40.02 13.07
CA THR A 779 6.64 39.25 12.57
C THR A 779 6.94 39.61 11.11
N LEU A 780 5.90 39.86 10.29
CA LEU A 780 6.04 40.25 8.90
C LEU A 780 6.54 41.70 8.69
N GLU A 781 6.54 42.54 9.72
CA GLU A 781 7.11 43.88 9.64
C GLU A 781 8.62 43.87 9.62
N VAL A 782 9.28 42.87 10.20
CA VAL A 782 10.75 42.74 10.18
C VAL A 782 11.22 42.38 8.79
N ARG A 783 12.18 43.16 8.27
CA ARG A 783 12.68 42.99 6.91
C ARG A 783 14.19 42.81 6.87
N TYR A 784 14.66 42.01 5.93
CA TYR A 784 16.05 41.87 5.55
C TYR A 784 16.18 42.18 4.04
N LYS A 785 17.02 43.16 3.67
CA LYS A 785 17.13 43.68 2.28
C LYS A 785 15.75 43.96 1.63
N GLY A 786 14.80 44.54 2.42
CA GLY A 786 13.46 44.89 1.95
C GLY A 786 12.44 43.75 1.90
N LYS A 787 12.83 42.50 2.15
CA LYS A 787 11.95 41.34 2.16
C LYS A 787 11.65 40.83 3.56
N ASN A 788 10.41 40.47 3.86
CA ASN A 788 10.04 39.79 5.10
C ASN A 788 10.27 38.28 4.99
N ILE A 789 10.13 37.57 6.12
CA ILE A 789 10.42 36.13 6.17
C ILE A 789 9.49 35.28 5.28
N TYR A 790 8.22 35.71 5.10
CA TYR A 790 7.31 35.01 4.18
C TYR A 790 7.73 35.25 2.73
N GLU A 791 8.06 36.47 2.35
CA GLU A 791 8.53 36.80 0.99
C GLU A 791 9.83 36.05 0.65
N VAL A 792 10.69 35.78 1.64
CA VAL A 792 11.88 34.94 1.44
C VAL A 792 11.51 33.47 1.26
N LEU A 793 10.54 32.96 2.01
CA LEU A 793 10.05 31.57 1.82
C LEU A 793 9.29 31.39 0.51
N ASP A 794 8.73 32.46 -0.03
CA ASP A 794 8.03 32.45 -1.33
C ASP A 794 8.98 32.59 -2.54
N MET A 795 10.24 32.92 -2.32
CA MET A 795 11.28 32.91 -3.35
C MET A 795 11.54 31.50 -3.88
N THR A 796 11.84 31.41 -5.17
CA THR A 796 12.44 30.21 -5.76
C THR A 796 13.86 30.00 -5.21
N VAL A 797 14.39 28.78 -5.33
CA VAL A 797 15.78 28.49 -4.94
C VAL A 797 16.77 29.37 -5.74
N GLU A 798 16.49 29.61 -7.03
CA GLU A 798 17.31 30.47 -7.91
C GLU A 798 17.34 31.92 -7.41
N GLU A 799 16.15 32.53 -7.18
CA GLU A 799 16.03 33.88 -6.60
C GLU A 799 16.69 33.99 -5.22
N ALA A 800 16.52 32.97 -4.39
CA ALA A 800 17.13 32.96 -3.06
C ALA A 800 18.66 32.84 -3.12
N SER A 801 19.23 32.11 -4.08
CA SER A 801 20.70 32.01 -4.28
C SER A 801 21.30 33.38 -4.64
N GLU A 802 20.63 34.15 -5.47
CA GLU A 802 21.06 35.53 -5.80
C GLU A 802 20.87 36.47 -4.60
N PHE A 803 19.74 36.37 -3.91
CA PHE A 803 19.43 37.21 -2.75
C PHE A 803 20.42 37.02 -1.60
N PHE A 804 20.85 35.79 -1.34
CA PHE A 804 21.82 35.44 -0.31
C PHE A 804 23.26 35.26 -0.83
N ALA A 805 23.60 35.78 -2.00
CA ALA A 805 24.92 35.61 -2.63
C ALA A 805 26.11 35.95 -1.72
N ASN A 806 25.94 36.93 -0.81
CA ASN A 806 26.98 37.39 0.11
C ASN A 806 27.00 36.59 1.46
N LEU A 807 26.20 35.53 1.60
CA LEU A 807 26.12 34.71 2.81
C LEU A 807 26.57 33.29 2.50
N PRO A 808 27.88 32.96 2.66
CA PRO A 808 28.43 31.67 2.20
C PRO A 808 27.71 30.43 2.74
N LYS A 809 27.28 30.48 4.01
CA LYS A 809 26.58 29.35 4.67
C LYS A 809 25.23 29.07 4.03
N LEU A 810 24.45 30.09 3.71
CA LEU A 810 23.14 29.95 3.06
C LEU A 810 23.34 29.56 1.58
N ARG A 811 24.28 30.21 0.91
CA ARG A 811 24.57 29.99 -0.51
C ARG A 811 24.98 28.53 -0.77
N ALA A 812 25.89 27.97 0.02
CA ALA A 812 26.33 26.58 -0.16
C ALA A 812 25.18 25.57 -0.15
N LYS A 813 24.17 25.75 0.70
CA LYS A 813 22.97 24.90 0.74
C LYS A 813 22.04 25.15 -0.45
N LEU A 814 21.94 26.41 -0.91
CA LEU A 814 21.15 26.76 -2.10
C LEU A 814 21.78 26.21 -3.37
N ASP A 815 23.12 26.32 -3.47
CA ASP A 815 23.87 25.78 -4.60
C ASP A 815 23.67 24.25 -4.74
N THR A 816 23.61 23.48 -3.64
CA THR A 816 23.30 22.04 -3.71
C THR A 816 21.88 21.77 -4.23
N LEU A 817 20.90 22.62 -3.92
CA LEU A 817 19.55 22.53 -4.49
C LEU A 817 19.52 22.89 -6.00
N LEU A 818 20.36 23.86 -6.42
CA LEU A 818 20.52 24.20 -7.83
C LEU A 818 21.22 23.06 -8.61
N ASP A 819 22.25 22.44 -8.02
CA ASP A 819 22.98 21.32 -8.62
C ASP A 819 22.04 20.15 -8.95
N VAL A 820 21.10 19.85 -8.06
CA VAL A 820 20.09 18.77 -8.30
C VAL A 820 18.94 19.21 -9.23
N GLY A 821 19.00 20.40 -9.82
CA GLY A 821 18.01 20.91 -10.78
C GLY A 821 16.71 21.41 -10.16
N LEU A 822 16.71 21.81 -8.88
CA LEU A 822 15.54 22.31 -8.17
C LEU A 822 15.50 23.85 -8.06
N GLY A 823 16.08 24.57 -9.00
CA GLY A 823 16.10 26.05 -9.01
C GLY A 823 14.71 26.68 -9.03
N TYR A 824 13.74 26.02 -9.62
CA TYR A 824 12.38 26.51 -9.83
C TYR A 824 11.43 26.33 -8.63
N ILE A 825 11.73 25.46 -7.65
CA ILE A 825 10.85 25.25 -6.49
C ILE A 825 10.97 26.40 -5.50
N LYS A 826 9.88 26.71 -4.79
CA LYS A 826 9.90 27.73 -3.73
C LYS A 826 10.48 27.15 -2.43
N LEU A 827 11.25 27.93 -1.68
CA LEU A 827 11.82 27.52 -0.39
C LEU A 827 10.77 27.04 0.61
N GLY A 828 9.62 27.73 0.67
CA GLY A 828 8.50 27.45 1.56
C GLY A 828 7.42 26.55 0.94
N GLN A 829 7.65 25.95 -0.24
CA GLN A 829 6.69 25.04 -0.89
C GLN A 829 6.36 23.86 0.02
N SER A 830 5.08 23.58 0.23
CA SER A 830 4.65 22.47 1.08
C SER A 830 5.15 21.12 0.54
N SER A 831 5.62 20.25 1.44
CA SER A 831 6.01 18.88 1.08
C SER A 831 4.90 18.08 0.39
N THR A 832 3.64 18.41 0.66
CA THR A 832 2.48 17.74 0.08
C THR A 832 2.23 18.11 -1.39
N THR A 833 2.86 19.21 -1.88
CA THR A 833 2.75 19.67 -3.27
C THR A 833 3.96 19.30 -4.13
N LEU A 834 5.02 18.77 -3.52
CA LEU A 834 6.17 18.26 -4.24
C LEU A 834 5.84 16.90 -4.88
N SER A 835 6.36 16.68 -6.09
CA SER A 835 6.37 15.36 -6.72
C SER A 835 7.34 14.42 -5.98
N GLY A 836 7.19 13.10 -6.17
CA GLY A 836 8.10 12.11 -5.58
C GLY A 836 9.57 12.36 -5.97
N GLY A 837 9.83 12.64 -7.24
CA GLY A 837 11.18 12.96 -7.73
C GLY A 837 11.73 14.27 -7.17
N GLU A 838 10.90 15.32 -6.97
CA GLU A 838 11.33 16.55 -6.32
C GLU A 838 11.70 16.32 -4.86
N ALA A 839 10.87 15.57 -4.12
CA ALA A 839 11.14 15.19 -2.73
C ALA A 839 12.47 14.42 -2.60
N GLN A 840 12.71 13.46 -3.49
CA GLN A 840 13.94 12.66 -3.55
C GLN A 840 15.17 13.56 -3.81
N ARG A 841 15.07 14.49 -4.76
CA ARG A 841 16.15 15.44 -5.06
C ARG A 841 16.43 16.39 -3.89
N VAL A 842 15.41 16.83 -3.13
CA VAL A 842 15.62 17.62 -1.89
C VAL A 842 16.39 16.80 -0.84
N LYS A 843 16.06 15.49 -0.69
CA LYS A 843 16.82 14.59 0.20
C LYS A 843 18.27 14.46 -0.25
N LEU A 844 18.50 14.24 -1.54
CA LEU A 844 19.82 14.14 -2.14
C LEU A 844 20.65 15.43 -1.94
N ALA A 845 20.07 16.61 -2.21
CA ALA A 845 20.72 17.91 -1.96
C ALA A 845 21.11 18.09 -0.49
N THR A 846 20.26 17.62 0.43
CA THR A 846 20.55 17.69 1.87
C THR A 846 21.78 16.85 2.24
N GLU A 847 21.91 15.65 1.69
CA GLU A 847 23.07 14.79 1.94
C GLU A 847 24.36 15.35 1.31
N LEU A 848 24.26 15.90 0.09
CA LEU A 848 25.39 16.58 -0.58
C LEU A 848 25.90 17.80 0.19
N SER A 849 25.03 18.49 0.94
CA SER A 849 25.42 19.64 1.75
C SER A 849 26.22 19.26 3.01
N LYS A 850 26.25 17.96 3.38
CA LYS A 850 26.97 17.45 4.55
C LYS A 850 28.40 17.03 4.14
N ARG A 851 29.31 17.06 5.12
CA ARG A 851 30.67 16.55 4.91
C ARG A 851 30.65 15.04 4.74
N SER A 852 31.20 14.55 3.63
CA SER A 852 31.34 13.12 3.38
C SER A 852 32.38 12.48 4.31
N THR A 853 32.10 11.29 4.83
CA THR A 853 33.07 10.46 5.59
C THR A 853 33.80 9.47 4.68
N GLY A 854 33.29 9.23 3.45
CA GLY A 854 33.81 8.23 2.53
C GLY A 854 33.47 6.78 2.90
N SER A 855 32.63 6.57 3.91
CA SER A 855 32.19 5.25 4.44
C SER A 855 30.67 5.12 4.56
N THR A 856 29.94 5.99 3.86
CA THR A 856 28.47 5.98 3.87
C THR A 856 27.97 5.11 2.71
N VAL A 857 26.93 4.30 2.98
CA VAL A 857 26.16 3.61 1.94
C VAL A 857 24.93 4.46 1.60
N TYR A 858 24.77 4.83 0.36
CA TYR A 858 23.58 5.50 -0.16
C TYR A 858 22.75 4.49 -0.94
N VAL A 859 21.48 4.40 -0.63
CA VAL A 859 20.48 3.63 -1.39
C VAL A 859 19.60 4.62 -2.11
N LEU A 860 19.50 4.50 -3.43
CA LEU A 860 18.62 5.31 -4.25
C LEU A 860 17.61 4.41 -4.95
N ASP A 861 16.33 4.69 -4.74
CA ASP A 861 15.24 3.90 -5.34
C ASP A 861 14.62 4.68 -6.51
N GLU A 862 14.87 4.21 -7.74
CA GLU A 862 14.43 4.79 -9.02
C GLU A 862 14.64 6.32 -9.09
N PRO A 863 15.88 6.83 -8.93
CA PRO A 863 16.14 8.26 -8.84
C PRO A 863 15.90 9.03 -10.14
N THR A 864 15.71 8.37 -11.27
CA THR A 864 15.41 9.01 -12.57
C THR A 864 13.92 9.24 -12.80
N THR A 865 13.06 8.83 -11.87
CA THR A 865 11.62 8.98 -11.98
C THR A 865 11.21 10.43 -12.21
N GLY A 866 10.45 10.70 -13.30
CA GLY A 866 9.98 12.04 -13.65
C GLY A 866 11.06 13.00 -14.13
N LEU A 867 12.24 12.49 -14.52
CA LEU A 867 13.33 13.29 -14.99
C LEU A 867 13.47 13.27 -16.52
N HIS A 868 13.61 14.44 -17.10
CA HIS A 868 14.05 14.60 -18.47
C HIS A 868 15.53 14.15 -18.64
N MET A 869 15.92 13.69 -19.84
CA MET A 869 17.28 13.21 -20.14
C MET A 869 18.37 14.18 -19.68
N ALA A 870 18.17 15.50 -19.81
CA ALA A 870 19.11 16.51 -19.33
C ALA A 870 19.21 16.54 -17.78
N ASP A 871 18.12 16.27 -17.07
CA ASP A 871 18.14 16.21 -15.61
C ASP A 871 18.76 14.89 -15.13
N VAL A 872 18.56 13.78 -15.87
CA VAL A 872 19.27 12.50 -15.65
C VAL A 872 20.79 12.70 -15.80
N HIS A 873 21.24 13.42 -16.82
CA HIS A 873 22.65 13.75 -17.02
C HIS A 873 23.25 14.48 -15.80
N ARG A 874 22.53 15.48 -15.25
CA ARG A 874 22.96 16.17 -14.01
C ARG A 874 22.98 15.23 -12.80
N LEU A 875 21.97 14.35 -12.66
CA LEU A 875 21.90 13.39 -11.59
C LEU A 875 23.10 12.43 -11.60
N ILE A 876 23.52 11.97 -12.77
CA ILE A 876 24.68 11.11 -12.94
C ILE A 876 25.95 11.80 -12.40
N HIS A 877 26.19 13.06 -12.72
CA HIS A 877 27.32 13.80 -12.15
C HIS A 877 27.29 13.87 -10.62
N ILE A 878 26.11 13.90 -10.02
CA ILE A 878 25.95 13.90 -8.57
C ILE A 878 26.29 12.52 -7.99
N ILE A 879 25.81 11.46 -8.63
CA ILE A 879 26.10 10.07 -8.25
C ILE A 879 27.61 9.84 -8.31
N ASP A 880 28.27 10.28 -9.37
CA ASP A 880 29.72 10.20 -9.52
C ASP A 880 30.46 10.94 -8.39
N ARG A 881 30.05 12.16 -8.06
CA ARG A 881 30.65 12.94 -6.94
C ARG A 881 30.50 12.20 -5.60
N LEU A 882 29.39 11.50 -5.34
CA LEU A 882 29.21 10.72 -4.13
C LEU A 882 30.14 9.50 -4.08
N ALA A 883 30.30 8.80 -5.21
CA ALA A 883 31.16 7.64 -5.33
C ALA A 883 32.66 8.04 -5.27
N ASP A 884 33.03 9.11 -5.96
CA ASP A 884 34.39 9.67 -5.97
C ASP A 884 34.85 10.17 -4.59
N ALA A 885 33.91 10.56 -3.74
CA ALA A 885 34.17 10.83 -2.31
C ALA A 885 34.39 9.56 -1.48
N GLY A 886 34.43 8.38 -2.10
CA GLY A 886 34.68 7.09 -1.49
C GLY A 886 33.47 6.38 -0.89
N ASN A 887 32.26 6.90 -1.08
CA ASN A 887 31.04 6.27 -0.60
C ASN A 887 30.58 5.12 -1.51
N THR A 888 29.75 4.25 -0.99
CA THR A 888 29.08 3.20 -1.77
C THR A 888 27.72 3.70 -2.19
N VAL A 889 27.39 3.58 -3.46
CA VAL A 889 26.08 4.00 -3.99
C VAL A 889 25.38 2.77 -4.59
N VAL A 890 24.26 2.37 -4.00
CA VAL A 890 23.41 1.28 -4.49
C VAL A 890 22.15 1.90 -5.09
N ILE A 891 21.88 1.61 -6.35
CA ILE A 891 20.77 2.21 -7.10
C ILE A 891 19.85 1.11 -7.61
N ILE A 892 18.56 1.18 -7.30
CA ILE A 892 17.55 0.39 -8.00
C ILE A 892 17.14 1.19 -9.23
N GLU A 893 17.34 0.68 -10.44
CA GLU A 893 17.07 1.44 -11.66
C GLU A 893 16.64 0.59 -12.85
N HIS A 894 15.91 1.26 -13.75
CA HIS A 894 15.48 0.73 -15.04
C HIS A 894 15.98 1.60 -16.22
N ASN A 895 16.42 2.82 -15.94
CA ASN A 895 16.95 3.73 -16.95
C ASN A 895 18.32 3.27 -17.42
N LEU A 896 18.42 2.93 -18.71
CA LEU A 896 19.64 2.40 -19.31
C LEU A 896 20.82 3.38 -19.27
N ASP A 897 20.57 4.69 -19.27
CA ASP A 897 21.60 5.71 -19.17
C ASP A 897 22.31 5.71 -17.81
N VAL A 898 21.56 5.40 -16.74
CA VAL A 898 22.14 5.21 -15.40
C VAL A 898 22.78 3.83 -15.26
N ILE A 899 22.18 2.81 -15.86
CA ILE A 899 22.73 1.45 -15.78
C ILE A 899 24.08 1.36 -16.50
N LYS A 900 24.23 2.01 -17.68
CA LYS A 900 25.48 1.97 -18.44
C LYS A 900 26.65 2.68 -17.77
N ILE A 901 26.41 3.60 -16.82
CA ILE A 901 27.48 4.29 -16.09
C ILE A 901 27.88 3.60 -14.80
N ALA A 902 27.12 2.61 -14.34
CA ALA A 902 27.40 1.88 -13.10
C ALA A 902 28.72 1.11 -13.19
N ASP A 903 29.43 0.99 -12.07
CA ASP A 903 30.66 0.19 -11.98
C ASP A 903 30.34 -1.31 -11.86
N HIS A 904 29.19 -1.64 -11.26
CA HIS A 904 28.72 -3.00 -11.03
C HIS A 904 27.23 -3.11 -11.23
N ILE A 905 26.76 -4.22 -11.80
CA ILE A 905 25.35 -4.54 -11.99
C ILE A 905 25.02 -5.82 -11.24
N ILE A 906 23.85 -5.85 -10.59
CA ILE A 906 23.22 -7.05 -10.05
C ILE A 906 21.85 -7.15 -10.73
N ASP A 907 21.69 -8.08 -11.67
CA ASP A 907 20.47 -8.27 -12.43
C ASP A 907 19.65 -9.41 -11.83
N LEU A 908 18.41 -9.09 -11.40
CA LEU A 908 17.48 -10.02 -10.77
C LEU A 908 16.39 -10.45 -11.76
N GLY A 909 16.08 -11.73 -11.75
CA GLY A 909 15.07 -12.26 -12.66
C GLY A 909 14.84 -13.75 -12.52
N PRO A 910 14.61 -14.45 -13.67
CA PRO A 910 14.42 -13.90 -15.03
C PRO A 910 13.10 -13.18 -15.24
N GLU A 911 12.07 -13.52 -14.45
CA GLU A 911 10.71 -12.95 -14.53
C GLU A 911 10.31 -12.25 -13.21
N GLY A 912 9.08 -11.72 -13.14
CA GLY A 912 8.50 -11.18 -11.91
C GLY A 912 7.81 -12.25 -11.06
N GLY A 913 7.56 -11.92 -9.76
CA GLY A 913 6.84 -12.77 -8.83
C GLY A 913 7.54 -14.11 -8.55
N ASP A 914 6.76 -15.20 -8.52
CA ASP A 914 7.27 -16.54 -8.19
C ASP A 914 8.29 -17.09 -9.21
N LYS A 915 8.29 -16.56 -10.42
CA LYS A 915 9.25 -16.93 -11.47
C LYS A 915 10.54 -16.12 -11.44
N GLY A 916 10.58 -15.08 -10.57
CA GLY A 916 11.75 -14.24 -10.31
C GLY A 916 12.51 -14.66 -9.06
N GLY A 917 13.21 -13.69 -8.45
CA GLY A 917 13.87 -13.85 -7.16
C GLY A 917 15.22 -14.58 -7.20
N THR A 918 15.83 -14.69 -8.37
CA THR A 918 17.18 -15.22 -8.55
C THR A 918 18.12 -14.17 -9.13
N VAL A 919 19.42 -14.30 -8.88
CA VAL A 919 20.44 -13.49 -9.56
C VAL A 919 20.68 -14.09 -10.93
N VAL A 920 20.39 -13.33 -11.97
CA VAL A 920 20.62 -13.72 -13.38
C VAL A 920 22.06 -13.39 -13.77
N PHE A 921 22.53 -12.23 -13.31
CA PHE A 921 23.88 -11.76 -13.62
C PHE A 921 24.40 -10.86 -12.47
N ALA A 922 25.70 -10.89 -12.25
CA ALA A 922 26.42 -9.95 -11.38
C ALA A 922 27.81 -9.70 -11.97
N GLY A 923 28.16 -8.45 -12.28
CA GLY A 923 29.42 -8.06 -12.93
C GLY A 923 29.37 -6.64 -13.50
N THR A 924 30.24 -6.34 -14.47
CA THR A 924 30.26 -5.03 -15.14
C THR A 924 29.14 -4.90 -16.17
N PRO A 925 28.76 -3.67 -16.58
CA PRO A 925 27.81 -3.44 -17.65
C PRO A 925 28.17 -4.11 -18.97
N GLU A 926 29.45 -4.13 -19.34
CA GLU A 926 29.98 -4.76 -20.54
C GLU A 926 29.73 -6.28 -20.52
N GLU A 927 30.07 -6.92 -19.40
CA GLU A 927 29.82 -8.37 -19.20
C GLU A 927 28.33 -8.69 -19.18
N CYS A 928 27.50 -7.80 -18.63
CA CYS A 928 26.05 -7.93 -18.63
C CYS A 928 25.46 -7.95 -20.04
N ALA A 929 26.00 -7.08 -20.94
CA ALA A 929 25.58 -7.00 -22.33
C ALA A 929 25.87 -8.27 -23.16
N GLU A 930 26.80 -9.12 -22.70
CA GLU A 930 27.13 -10.42 -23.28
C GLU A 930 26.27 -11.55 -22.72
N CYS A 931 25.55 -11.33 -21.60
CA CYS A 931 24.70 -12.34 -20.96
C CYS A 931 23.34 -12.47 -21.67
N GLU A 932 23.15 -13.53 -22.44
CA GLU A 932 21.90 -13.79 -23.19
C GLU A 932 20.66 -13.95 -22.27
N GLN A 933 20.85 -14.38 -21.02
CA GLN A 933 19.74 -14.58 -20.07
C GLN A 933 19.25 -13.29 -19.43
N SER A 934 20.07 -12.22 -19.47
CA SER A 934 19.73 -10.90 -18.93
C SER A 934 18.94 -10.09 -19.92
N TYR A 935 17.68 -9.79 -19.62
CA TYR A 935 16.92 -8.83 -20.41
C TYR A 935 17.55 -7.43 -20.37
N THR A 936 18.04 -6.99 -19.21
CA THR A 936 18.78 -5.73 -19.07
C THR A 936 20.00 -5.71 -19.99
N GLY A 937 20.78 -6.81 -20.04
CA GLY A 937 21.93 -6.95 -20.92
C GLY A 937 21.59 -6.83 -22.40
N GLN A 938 20.50 -7.44 -22.84
CA GLN A 938 20.05 -7.37 -24.24
C GLN A 938 19.75 -5.94 -24.71
N PHE A 939 19.14 -5.12 -23.84
CA PHE A 939 18.86 -3.71 -24.15
C PHE A 939 20.12 -2.86 -24.01
N LEU A 940 20.98 -3.14 -23.01
CA LEU A 940 22.22 -2.41 -22.77
C LEU A 940 23.23 -2.54 -23.92
N LYS A 941 23.26 -3.69 -24.59
CA LYS A 941 24.11 -3.97 -25.76
C LYS A 941 23.94 -2.96 -26.90
N LYS A 942 22.81 -2.25 -26.96
CA LYS A 942 22.54 -1.24 -27.99
C LYS A 942 23.18 0.12 -27.66
N LEU A 943 23.59 0.33 -26.39
CA LEU A 943 24.06 1.62 -25.87
C LEU A 943 25.54 1.61 -25.50
N LEU A 944 26.14 0.47 -25.26
CA LEU A 944 27.56 0.24 -25.08
C LEU A 944 28.27 -0.01 -26.41
#